data_8fc7060c35cbf8a47e0d4cfd3050e5d4
#
_entry.id   8fc7060c35cbf8a47e0d4cfd3050e5d4
#
_cell.length_a   1.000
_cell.length_b   1.000
_cell.length_c   1.000
_cell.angle_alpha   90.00
_cell.angle_beta   90.00
_cell.angle_gamma   90.00
#
_symmetry.space_group_name_H-M   'P 1'
#
loop_
_entity.id
_entity.type
_entity.pdbx_description
1 polymer ?
#
loop_
_entity_poly.entity_id
_entity_poly.type
_entity_poly.pdbx_seq_one_letter_code
_entity_poly.pdbx_strand_id
1 'polypeptide(L)'
;MPAEIKFKAIETASLVPAEWAKLAEGSINLFNMALIPSEEGYLAAYRFVSSIDQGRRIAICRITKDLGVVSGSALGFSDLVEFATDVPAQSKVWFADPRLFSLQGKTYMVWNNGHTDDDTNHQYMIELDPKSGKPAAKAREITLRSGRRKTEKNWAFFEADNQVWAVYSVNPHRILKVDLNSSETDVLCDLDNVSSWKSSFSEVYGAMRGGAQPILVGDKFINIVHSRYNMPEGAEYVAAVYEFSNTYPFQPVSEKPYPLDLGFDPHSDPSSHGFVDDPGQKLNPTTSWVLYPTGFAVSGDKYVISGGYNDSHCFIATGSISHIETDMKPIKTSPQPKILPIGSVAGEAVSKKHQVATTQELPLFWWIAKDRLMNGKIYRGMFKHGNFGDDASELLIKRLTPFTPVQPAADQNKLLAIGSVLHRAIDGDVVWGSGLKGTDALAEHPGGDIYVKAVRGPMTLDVLNKAGWDTSNITEMFDPGVLLVHLWKEELAKYNPEKNKAKGKIRILPHYRDEIVFKRWNPKLHHHFISADNHPLTVLKQMLGAELVISSSLHGIIFAESLGIPAIWIDSPGKEAHFKYLDYYASTGRTNVKALDSIQDAMKANAPEVPTFDFEKLLQTFPEKEIKELQTRSQGKFKGVLFTAPNFNTSNETFAVNWSNSMVKAGDAVWVKGLSGSFTLQPKKLDTKFASIKIMLKRCDTRLSPFPQTVTVTTSAGSQATVVWNKNDLRSKEVSLPISAEVLKDGLTIHLKAKTLGPQNNWLKPVPFASVGVVTLRSE
;
A
#
# COMPACT_ATOMS: atom_id res chain seq x y z
N MET A 1 -26.31 -5.62 27.79
CA MET A 1 -25.16 -4.68 27.77
C MET A 1 -24.08 -5.36 26.93
N PRO A 2 -23.37 -4.68 26.01
CA PRO A 2 -22.25 -5.30 25.35
C PRO A 2 -21.25 -5.80 26.40
N ALA A 3 -20.75 -7.02 26.25
CA ALA A 3 -19.81 -7.59 27.19
C ALA A 3 -18.55 -6.70 27.22
N GLU A 4 -18.12 -6.35 28.43
CA GLU A 4 -16.96 -5.49 28.63
C GLU A 4 -15.70 -6.20 28.12
N ILE A 5 -15.00 -5.60 27.17
CA ILE A 5 -13.70 -6.07 26.70
C ILE A 5 -12.67 -5.66 27.77
N LYS A 6 -11.86 -6.61 28.24
CA LYS A 6 -10.79 -6.35 29.22
C LYS A 6 -9.45 -6.73 28.60
N PHE A 7 -8.54 -5.76 28.59
CA PHE A 7 -7.15 -5.97 28.22
C PHE A 7 -6.25 -5.87 29.44
N LYS A 8 -5.31 -6.79 29.58
CA LYS A 8 -4.39 -6.87 30.72
C LYS A 8 -2.99 -7.21 30.25
N ALA A 9 -2.01 -6.36 30.58
CA ALA A 9 -0.61 -6.71 30.53
C ALA A 9 -0.27 -7.74 31.61
N ILE A 10 0.63 -8.67 31.30
CA ILE A 10 1.15 -9.62 32.28
C ILE A 10 2.45 -9.08 32.86
N GLU A 11 2.54 -9.09 34.17
CA GLU A 11 3.71 -8.63 34.89
C GLU A 11 4.95 -9.44 34.51
N THR A 12 5.98 -8.78 34.02
CA THR A 12 7.22 -9.39 33.49
C THR A 12 7.91 -10.27 34.54
N ALA A 13 8.01 -9.80 35.78
CA ALA A 13 8.68 -10.52 36.87
C ALA A 13 8.06 -11.91 37.16
N SER A 14 6.73 -12.04 36.99
CA SER A 14 6.01 -13.30 37.21
C SER A 14 6.28 -14.36 36.14
N LEU A 15 6.85 -13.96 35.01
CA LEU A 15 7.13 -14.79 33.82
C LEU A 15 8.60 -15.22 33.71
N VAL A 16 9.47 -14.84 34.65
CA VAL A 16 10.90 -15.18 34.61
C VAL A 16 11.12 -16.56 35.21
N PRO A 17 11.62 -17.56 34.44
CA PRO A 17 12.04 -18.84 35.00
C PRO A 17 13.15 -18.67 36.05
N ALA A 18 13.06 -19.39 37.14
CA ALA A 18 14.05 -19.29 38.22
C ALA A 18 15.49 -19.63 37.77
N GLU A 19 15.63 -20.59 36.87
CA GLU A 19 16.89 -20.98 36.24
C GLU A 19 17.52 -19.90 35.34
N TRP A 20 16.71 -18.90 34.86
CA TRP A 20 17.15 -17.79 34.07
C TRP A 20 17.24 -16.46 34.83
N ALA A 21 17.19 -16.48 36.16
CA ALA A 21 17.25 -15.28 37.00
C ALA A 21 18.46 -14.37 36.67
N LYS A 22 19.64 -14.96 36.41
CA LYS A 22 20.84 -14.22 36.00
C LYS A 22 20.67 -13.52 34.64
N LEU A 23 19.92 -14.08 33.72
CA LEU A 23 19.62 -13.47 32.44
C LEU A 23 18.65 -12.27 32.58
N ALA A 24 17.88 -12.24 33.64
CA ALA A 24 16.94 -11.18 33.98
C ALA A 24 17.59 -10.01 34.75
N GLU A 25 18.88 -10.08 35.11
CA GLU A 25 19.64 -8.91 35.63
C GLU A 25 19.87 -7.82 34.58
N GLY A 26 19.75 -8.15 33.29
CA GLY A 26 19.70 -7.19 32.19
C GLY A 26 18.26 -6.88 31.74
N SER A 27 18.12 -6.03 30.72
CA SER A 27 16.83 -5.80 30.09
C SER A 27 16.33 -7.08 29.44
N ILE A 28 15.07 -7.43 29.68
CA ILE A 28 14.41 -8.62 29.10
C ILE A 28 13.18 -8.26 28.32
N ASN A 29 12.94 -9.02 27.25
CA ASN A 29 11.73 -8.98 26.44
C ASN A 29 10.98 -10.31 26.59
N LEU A 30 9.74 -10.27 27.10
CA LEU A 30 8.86 -11.42 27.24
C LEU A 30 7.59 -11.16 26.43
N PHE A 31 7.39 -11.88 25.34
CA PHE A 31 6.34 -11.57 24.38
C PHE A 31 5.85 -12.77 23.57
N ASN A 32 4.81 -12.58 22.75
CA ASN A 32 4.19 -13.58 21.90
C ASN A 32 3.68 -14.80 22.70
N MET A 33 2.93 -14.52 23.78
CA MET A 33 2.35 -15.56 24.63
C MET A 33 1.24 -16.30 23.88
N ALA A 34 1.44 -17.58 23.61
CA ALA A 34 0.41 -18.51 23.20
C ALA A 34 -0.18 -19.19 24.44
N LEU A 35 -1.49 -19.46 24.45
CA LEU A 35 -2.15 -20.20 25.52
C LEU A 35 -3.15 -21.22 24.97
N ILE A 36 -3.35 -22.30 25.75
CA ILE A 36 -4.42 -23.28 25.55
C ILE A 36 -5.06 -23.61 26.90
N PRO A 37 -6.34 -24.03 26.92
CA PRO A 37 -6.99 -24.52 28.15
C PRO A 37 -6.27 -25.70 28.77
N SER A 38 -6.26 -25.77 30.10
CA SER A 38 -5.81 -26.90 30.93
C SER A 38 -6.82 -27.16 32.05
N GLU A 39 -6.65 -28.23 32.81
CA GLU A 39 -7.58 -28.60 33.90
C GLU A 39 -7.75 -27.49 34.95
N GLU A 40 -6.68 -26.78 35.29
CA GLU A 40 -6.66 -25.74 36.33
C GLU A 40 -6.69 -24.29 35.81
N GLY A 41 -6.78 -24.09 34.51
CA GLY A 41 -6.72 -22.78 33.87
C GLY A 41 -6.18 -22.87 32.46
N TYR A 42 -4.93 -22.37 32.24
CA TYR A 42 -4.29 -22.39 30.93
C TYR A 42 -2.81 -22.77 31.06
N LEU A 43 -2.28 -23.49 30.07
CA LEU A 43 -0.86 -23.58 29.79
C LEU A 43 -0.47 -22.48 28.82
N ALA A 44 0.61 -21.74 29.09
CA ALA A 44 1.08 -20.65 28.27
C ALA A 44 2.56 -20.81 27.90
N ALA A 45 2.92 -20.51 26.66
CA ALA A 45 4.29 -20.47 26.16
C ALA A 45 4.60 -19.12 25.57
N TYR A 46 5.79 -18.56 25.81
CA TYR A 46 6.17 -17.22 25.38
C TYR A 46 7.67 -17.13 25.08
N ARG A 47 8.04 -16.11 24.32
CA ARG A 47 9.43 -15.81 24.00
C ARG A 47 10.11 -15.11 25.17
N PHE A 48 11.37 -15.45 25.38
CA PHE A 48 12.29 -14.79 26.31
C PHE A 48 13.56 -14.36 25.57
N VAL A 49 13.90 -13.08 25.65
CA VAL A 49 15.13 -12.50 25.08
C VAL A 49 15.77 -11.63 26.14
N SER A 50 17.05 -11.86 26.44
CA SER A 50 17.83 -11.05 27.38
C SER A 50 18.85 -10.19 26.64
N SER A 51 19.11 -8.98 27.15
CA SER A 51 20.19 -8.11 26.66
C SER A 51 21.59 -8.66 26.99
N ILE A 52 21.71 -9.56 27.96
CA ILE A 52 22.98 -10.11 28.41
C ILE A 52 23.64 -10.97 27.33
N ASP A 53 22.87 -11.83 26.65
CA ASP A 53 23.44 -12.78 25.69
C ASP A 53 22.71 -12.81 24.34
N GLN A 54 21.64 -12.01 24.19
CA GLN A 54 20.77 -11.95 22.98
C GLN A 54 20.15 -13.30 22.60
N GLY A 55 20.18 -14.30 23.50
CA GLY A 55 19.64 -15.64 23.27
C GLY A 55 18.12 -15.60 23.03
N ARG A 56 17.66 -16.38 22.05
CA ARG A 56 16.25 -16.47 21.67
C ARG A 56 15.66 -17.75 22.27
N ARG A 57 14.90 -17.63 23.35
CA ARG A 57 14.41 -18.74 24.15
C ARG A 57 12.89 -18.78 24.22
N ILE A 58 12.35 -19.91 24.59
CA ILE A 58 10.94 -20.09 24.94
C ILE A 58 10.86 -20.51 26.41
N ALA A 59 9.98 -19.87 27.14
CA ALA A 59 9.55 -20.29 28.46
C ALA A 59 8.09 -20.72 28.45
N ILE A 60 7.70 -21.50 29.45
CA ILE A 60 6.31 -21.96 29.69
C ILE A 60 5.91 -21.59 31.11
N CYS A 61 4.63 -21.25 31.32
CA CYS A 61 4.05 -21.09 32.66
C CYS A 61 2.61 -21.58 32.70
N ARG A 62 2.04 -21.66 33.89
CA ARG A 62 0.61 -21.89 34.12
C ARG A 62 -0.09 -20.60 34.45
N ILE A 63 -1.28 -20.43 33.89
CA ILE A 63 -2.17 -19.29 34.10
C ILE A 63 -3.43 -19.82 34.78
N THR A 64 -3.87 -19.18 35.85
CA THR A 64 -5.11 -19.52 36.55
C THR A 64 -6.36 -19.19 35.72
N LYS A 65 -7.53 -19.70 36.14
CA LYS A 65 -8.82 -19.35 35.52
C LYS A 65 -9.11 -17.86 35.62
N ASP A 66 -8.59 -17.18 36.63
CA ASP A 66 -8.71 -15.71 36.81
C ASP A 66 -7.59 -14.92 36.09
N LEU A 67 -6.87 -15.58 35.18
CA LEU A 67 -5.83 -15.01 34.35
C LEU A 67 -4.62 -14.42 35.09
N GLY A 68 -4.31 -14.96 36.26
CA GLY A 68 -3.08 -14.74 37.00
C GLY A 68 -2.02 -15.75 36.66
N VAL A 69 -0.74 -15.41 36.73
CA VAL A 69 0.36 -16.37 36.59
C VAL A 69 0.46 -17.21 37.90
N VAL A 70 0.51 -18.50 37.79
CA VAL A 70 0.74 -19.40 38.95
C VAL A 70 2.18 -19.21 39.43
N SER A 71 2.34 -18.77 40.68
CA SER A 71 3.67 -18.49 41.25
C SER A 71 4.61 -19.69 41.14
N GLY A 72 5.84 -19.49 40.70
CA GLY A 72 6.86 -20.51 40.55
C GLY A 72 6.60 -21.54 39.43
N SER A 73 5.62 -21.28 38.56
CA SER A 73 5.31 -22.18 37.44
C SER A 73 6.11 -21.88 36.17
N ALA A 74 6.82 -20.75 36.10
CA ALA A 74 7.64 -20.40 34.96
C ALA A 74 8.83 -21.35 34.80
N LEU A 75 9.03 -21.92 33.63
CA LEU A 75 10.02 -22.95 33.31
C LEU A 75 10.75 -22.59 32.00
N GLY A 76 12.07 -22.67 31.98
CA GLY A 76 12.92 -22.49 30.80
C GLY A 76 12.80 -23.66 29.83
N PHE A 77 11.78 -23.61 28.96
CA PHE A 77 11.43 -24.75 28.11
C PHE A 77 12.52 -25.08 27.08
N SER A 78 13.15 -24.12 26.45
CA SER A 78 14.15 -24.35 25.40
C SER A 78 15.35 -25.16 25.86
N ASP A 79 15.67 -25.13 27.15
CA ASP A 79 16.77 -25.90 27.73
C ASP A 79 16.45 -27.39 27.87
N LEU A 80 15.17 -27.78 27.76
CA LEU A 80 14.68 -29.14 27.90
C LEU A 80 14.44 -29.82 26.55
N VAL A 81 14.61 -29.11 25.43
CA VAL A 81 14.29 -29.62 24.10
C VAL A 81 15.38 -30.56 23.60
N GLU A 82 15.01 -31.81 23.33
CA GLU A 82 15.78 -32.74 22.54
C GLU A 82 15.17 -32.89 21.14
N PHE A 83 16.01 -32.94 20.13
CA PHE A 83 15.56 -33.17 18.75
C PHE A 83 15.63 -34.66 18.38
N ALA A 84 14.66 -35.09 17.56
CA ALA A 84 14.60 -36.50 17.12
C ALA A 84 15.69 -36.82 16.08
N THR A 85 16.23 -35.82 15.40
CA THR A 85 17.33 -35.95 14.43
C THR A 85 18.39 -34.87 14.70
N ASP A 86 19.49 -34.94 13.99
CA ASP A 86 20.46 -33.86 13.95
C ASP A 86 19.85 -32.65 13.19
N VAL A 87 19.99 -31.47 13.76
CA VAL A 87 19.37 -30.22 13.24
C VAL A 87 20.44 -29.15 13.08
N PRO A 88 20.18 -28.13 12.20
CA PRO A 88 21.08 -26.99 12.07
C PRO A 88 21.41 -26.33 13.42
N ALA A 89 22.64 -25.87 13.60
CA ALA A 89 23.10 -25.26 14.85
C ALA A 89 22.19 -24.11 15.34
N GLN A 90 21.66 -23.31 14.41
CA GLN A 90 20.70 -22.24 14.72
C GLN A 90 19.44 -22.79 15.42
N SER A 91 18.96 -23.98 15.06
CA SER A 91 17.75 -24.57 15.67
C SER A 91 17.92 -24.89 17.15
N LYS A 92 19.17 -25.06 17.61
CA LYS A 92 19.50 -25.36 19.04
C LYS A 92 19.59 -24.09 19.90
N VAL A 93 19.68 -22.88 19.29
CA VAL A 93 19.90 -21.60 19.99
C VAL A 93 18.87 -20.53 19.68
N TRP A 94 18.04 -20.72 18.68
CA TRP A 94 17.02 -19.75 18.29
C TRP A 94 15.62 -20.37 18.27
N PHE A 95 14.84 -20.03 19.27
CA PHE A 95 13.45 -20.46 19.42
C PHE A 95 12.54 -19.23 19.23
N ALA A 96 11.67 -19.26 18.23
CA ALA A 96 10.84 -18.11 17.88
C ALA A 96 9.36 -18.48 17.70
N ASP A 97 8.50 -17.56 18.12
CA ASP A 97 7.05 -17.56 17.90
C ASP A 97 6.34 -18.86 18.29
N PRO A 98 6.38 -19.26 19.59
CA PRO A 98 5.72 -20.47 20.05
C PRO A 98 4.22 -20.41 19.80
N ARG A 99 3.65 -21.55 19.43
CA ARG A 99 2.21 -21.79 19.31
C ARG A 99 1.87 -23.07 20.04
N LEU A 100 0.78 -23.03 20.77
CA LEU A 100 0.26 -24.21 21.47
C LEU A 100 -0.99 -24.72 20.77
N PHE A 101 -1.11 -26.02 20.64
CA PHE A 101 -2.23 -26.70 19.98
C PHE A 101 -2.69 -27.90 20.77
N SER A 102 -4.00 -28.09 20.86
CA SER A 102 -4.60 -29.33 21.36
C SER A 102 -5.08 -30.13 20.14
N LEU A 103 -4.45 -31.30 19.92
CA LEU A 103 -4.69 -32.13 18.73
C LEU A 103 -4.76 -33.61 19.18
N GLN A 104 -5.82 -34.31 18.81
CA GLN A 104 -6.05 -35.72 19.13
C GLN A 104 -5.88 -36.06 20.65
N GLY A 105 -6.40 -35.14 21.47
CA GLY A 105 -6.33 -35.28 22.94
C GLY A 105 -4.95 -35.03 23.55
N LYS A 106 -3.96 -34.62 22.77
CA LYS A 106 -2.59 -34.32 23.21
C LYS A 106 -2.27 -32.84 23.04
N THR A 107 -1.31 -32.38 23.82
CA THR A 107 -0.81 -30.98 23.75
C THR A 107 0.48 -30.92 22.95
N TYR A 108 0.52 -30.04 22.00
CA TYR A 108 1.70 -29.79 21.16
C TYR A 108 2.13 -28.34 21.21
N MET A 109 3.45 -28.12 21.14
CA MET A 109 4.02 -26.83 20.86
C MET A 109 4.73 -26.83 19.49
N VAL A 110 4.54 -25.76 18.74
CA VAL A 110 5.22 -25.50 17.47
C VAL A 110 6.00 -24.19 17.58
N TRP A 111 7.22 -24.17 17.05
CA TRP A 111 8.05 -22.97 16.96
C TRP A 111 8.89 -23.00 15.67
N ASN A 112 9.58 -21.90 15.37
CA ASN A 112 10.54 -21.84 14.28
C ASN A 112 11.92 -21.37 14.78
N ASN A 113 12.98 -21.68 14.00
CA ASN A 113 14.36 -21.33 14.34
C ASN A 113 14.80 -19.94 13.87
N GLY A 114 13.85 -19.00 13.72
CA GLY A 114 14.14 -17.65 13.26
C GLY A 114 14.36 -17.56 11.74
N HIS A 115 14.88 -16.42 11.30
CA HIS A 115 15.07 -16.11 9.90
C HIS A 115 16.40 -15.39 9.69
N THR A 116 17.21 -15.87 8.73
CA THR A 116 18.40 -15.20 8.23
C THR A 116 18.24 -14.86 6.75
N ASP A 117 19.05 -13.94 6.22
CA ASP A 117 18.98 -13.58 4.81
C ASP A 117 19.48 -14.69 3.87
N ASP A 118 20.25 -15.63 4.39
CA ASP A 118 20.92 -16.64 3.58
C ASP A 118 20.23 -18.02 3.60
N ASP A 119 19.51 -18.38 4.69
CA ASP A 119 18.92 -19.71 4.85
C ASP A 119 17.39 -19.74 4.94
N THR A 120 16.78 -20.88 4.60
CA THR A 120 15.39 -21.20 4.91
C THR A 120 15.27 -21.55 6.38
N ASN A 121 14.26 -20.98 7.06
CA ASN A 121 14.00 -21.37 8.44
C ASN A 121 13.27 -22.72 8.53
N HIS A 122 13.37 -23.33 9.71
CA HIS A 122 12.78 -24.63 10.04
C HIS A 122 11.69 -24.46 11.09
N GLN A 123 10.66 -25.28 11.04
CA GLN A 123 9.63 -25.37 12.05
C GLN A 123 9.69 -26.73 12.74
N TYR A 124 9.45 -26.72 14.04
CA TYR A 124 9.50 -27.93 14.89
C TYR A 124 8.22 -28.08 15.68
N MET A 125 7.82 -29.32 15.93
CA MET A 125 6.70 -29.69 16.77
C MET A 125 7.16 -30.67 17.86
N ILE A 126 6.67 -30.47 19.06
CA ILE A 126 6.95 -31.33 20.20
C ILE A 126 5.66 -31.60 21.01
N GLU A 127 5.49 -32.84 21.47
CA GLU A 127 4.42 -33.20 22.40
C GLU A 127 4.82 -32.76 23.82
N LEU A 128 3.86 -32.19 24.55
CA LEU A 128 4.03 -31.71 25.92
C LEU A 128 3.19 -32.52 26.89
N ASP A 129 3.68 -32.73 28.10
CA ASP A 129 2.86 -33.09 29.23
C ASP A 129 1.98 -31.90 29.63
N PRO A 130 0.65 -32.00 29.59
CA PRO A 130 -0.25 -30.85 29.76
C PRO A 130 -0.25 -30.27 31.19
N LYS A 131 0.21 -31.06 32.20
CA LYS A 131 0.25 -30.63 33.60
C LYS A 131 1.53 -29.85 33.92
N SER A 132 2.67 -30.37 33.49
CA SER A 132 3.97 -29.78 33.80
C SER A 132 4.46 -28.80 32.71
N GLY A 133 3.94 -28.87 31.48
CA GLY A 133 4.45 -28.14 30.31
C GLY A 133 5.80 -28.66 29.80
N LYS A 134 6.35 -29.74 30.38
CA LYS A 134 7.63 -30.33 29.95
C LYS A 134 7.48 -31.15 28.67
N PRO A 135 8.56 -31.30 27.87
CA PRO A 135 8.56 -32.23 26.76
C PRO A 135 8.15 -33.64 27.16
N ALA A 136 7.17 -34.22 26.44
CA ALA A 136 6.76 -35.63 26.57
C ALA A 136 7.40 -36.51 25.48
N ALA A 137 8.01 -35.91 24.48
CA ALA A 137 8.68 -36.56 23.36
C ALA A 137 9.83 -35.69 22.82
N LYS A 138 10.61 -36.19 21.88
CA LYS A 138 11.60 -35.39 21.16
C LYS A 138 10.94 -34.51 20.12
N ALA A 139 11.55 -33.36 19.84
CA ALA A 139 11.08 -32.42 18.81
C ALA A 139 11.30 -32.99 17.40
N ARG A 140 10.27 -32.95 16.58
CA ARG A 140 10.28 -33.41 15.19
C ARG A 140 10.19 -32.20 14.24
N GLU A 141 10.87 -32.26 13.10
CA GLU A 141 10.73 -31.21 12.08
C GLU A 141 9.38 -31.32 11.34
N ILE A 142 8.75 -30.18 11.05
CA ILE A 142 7.55 -30.13 10.22
C ILE A 142 7.99 -29.97 8.77
N THR A 143 7.71 -30.99 7.95
CA THR A 143 8.15 -31.08 6.57
C THR A 143 6.97 -31.04 5.61
N LEU A 144 7.00 -30.11 4.65
CA LEU A 144 6.03 -30.02 3.57
C LEU A 144 6.54 -30.79 2.35
N ARG A 145 5.84 -31.85 1.92
CA ARG A 145 6.29 -32.72 0.82
C ARG A 145 6.41 -32.00 -0.53
N SER A 146 5.60 -30.98 -0.79
CA SER A 146 5.65 -30.16 -2.01
C SER A 146 6.76 -29.11 -2.03
N GLY A 147 7.71 -29.19 -1.08
CA GLY A 147 8.77 -28.19 -0.91
C GLY A 147 8.34 -27.01 -0.02
N ARG A 148 9.30 -26.28 0.52
CA ARG A 148 9.07 -25.17 1.43
C ARG A 148 9.55 -23.83 0.86
N ARG A 149 9.05 -22.76 1.45
CA ARG A 149 9.51 -21.40 1.19
C ARG A 149 10.75 -21.07 2.00
N LYS A 150 11.42 -19.97 1.65
CA LYS A 150 12.52 -19.41 2.44
C LYS A 150 12.08 -19.11 3.89
N THR A 151 10.84 -18.64 4.08
CA THR A 151 10.28 -18.33 5.39
C THR A 151 9.02 -19.15 5.63
N GLU A 152 9.10 -20.10 6.55
CA GLU A 152 8.00 -20.95 7.00
C GLU A 152 7.70 -20.62 8.46
N LYS A 153 6.51 -20.07 8.72
CA LYS A 153 6.04 -19.72 10.06
C LYS A 153 4.55 -19.42 10.07
N ASN A 154 3.98 -19.34 11.27
CA ASN A 154 2.60 -18.94 11.51
C ASN A 154 1.56 -19.93 10.96
N TRP A 155 1.90 -21.21 10.86
CA TRP A 155 0.91 -22.23 10.54
C TRP A 155 0.00 -22.44 11.76
N ALA A 156 -1.30 -22.59 11.52
CA ALA A 156 -2.29 -22.75 12.56
C ALA A 156 -2.95 -24.13 12.42
N PHE A 157 -2.64 -25.02 13.35
CA PHE A 157 -3.14 -26.40 13.32
C PHE A 157 -4.53 -26.49 13.94
N PHE A 158 -5.36 -27.36 13.38
CA PHE A 158 -6.71 -27.65 13.89
C PHE A 158 -7.10 -29.09 13.57
N GLU A 159 -8.18 -29.54 14.19
CA GLU A 159 -8.71 -30.88 14.01
C GLU A 159 -10.14 -30.82 13.47
N ALA A 160 -10.41 -31.63 12.47
CA ALA A 160 -11.75 -31.86 11.91
C ALA A 160 -11.84 -33.27 11.34
N ASP A 161 -12.97 -33.94 11.51
CA ASP A 161 -13.24 -35.30 11.01
C ASP A 161 -12.19 -36.35 11.40
N ASN A 162 -11.70 -36.30 12.65
CA ASN A 162 -10.64 -37.15 13.20
C ASN A 162 -9.30 -37.01 12.43
N GLN A 163 -9.10 -35.97 11.67
CA GLN A 163 -7.91 -35.66 10.91
C GLN A 163 -7.31 -34.33 11.37
N VAL A 164 -5.98 -34.27 11.46
CA VAL A 164 -5.27 -33.01 11.72
C VAL A 164 -5.01 -32.27 10.42
N TRP A 165 -5.28 -31.00 10.45
CA TRP A 165 -5.12 -30.05 9.36
C TRP A 165 -4.30 -28.85 9.83
N ALA A 166 -3.80 -28.06 8.86
CA ALA A 166 -3.17 -26.78 9.18
C ALA A 166 -3.55 -25.70 8.14
N VAL A 167 -3.87 -24.51 8.64
CA VAL A 167 -3.92 -23.30 7.80
C VAL A 167 -2.48 -22.86 7.55
N TYR A 168 -2.00 -23.09 6.32
CA TYR A 168 -0.66 -22.68 5.87
C TYR A 168 -0.58 -21.19 5.57
N SER A 169 -1.61 -20.65 4.95
CA SER A 169 -1.76 -19.22 4.66
C SER A 169 -3.24 -18.83 4.64
N VAL A 170 -3.52 -17.57 4.99
CA VAL A 170 -4.89 -17.09 5.13
C VAL A 170 -5.51 -16.71 3.79
N ASN A 171 -4.85 -15.89 2.96
CA ASN A 171 -5.34 -15.54 1.63
C ASN A 171 -4.17 -15.42 0.62
N PRO A 172 -4.05 -16.33 -0.34
CA PRO A 172 -4.92 -17.49 -0.55
C PRO A 172 -4.96 -18.40 0.67
N HIS A 173 -6.18 -18.95 0.94
CA HIS A 173 -6.40 -19.92 2.02
C HIS A 173 -5.90 -21.27 1.59
N ARG A 174 -4.78 -21.68 2.17
CA ARG A 174 -4.14 -22.97 1.90
C ARG A 174 -4.27 -23.85 3.10
N ILE A 175 -4.86 -25.02 2.88
CA ILE A 175 -5.03 -26.06 3.90
C ILE A 175 -4.06 -27.17 3.61
N LEU A 176 -3.34 -27.57 4.65
CA LEU A 176 -2.48 -28.74 4.62
C LEU A 176 -3.17 -29.89 5.37
N LYS A 177 -3.08 -31.08 4.82
CA LYS A 177 -3.33 -32.33 5.55
C LYS A 177 -2.05 -32.66 6.32
N VAL A 178 -2.19 -32.97 7.60
CA VAL A 178 -1.06 -33.21 8.52
C VAL A 178 -1.08 -34.66 8.99
N ASP A 179 0.03 -35.36 8.85
CA ASP A 179 0.23 -36.69 9.37
C ASP A 179 1.17 -36.64 10.59
N LEU A 180 0.56 -36.63 11.79
CA LEU A 180 1.30 -36.60 13.05
C LEU A 180 2.10 -37.90 13.33
N ASN A 181 1.77 -39.00 12.66
CA ASN A 181 2.34 -40.31 12.85
C ASN A 181 3.22 -40.75 11.67
N SER A 182 3.59 -39.82 10.79
CA SER A 182 4.33 -40.10 9.55
C SER A 182 5.70 -40.75 9.79
N SER A 183 6.40 -40.30 10.83
CA SER A 183 7.68 -40.89 11.26
C SER A 183 8.03 -40.46 12.69
N GLU A 184 9.08 -41.10 13.28
CA GLU A 184 9.63 -40.67 14.57
C GLU A 184 10.42 -39.36 14.49
N THR A 185 10.82 -38.94 13.28
CA THR A 185 11.71 -37.79 13.06
C THR A 185 11.00 -36.58 12.51
N ASP A 186 9.91 -36.76 11.73
CA ASP A 186 9.24 -35.73 10.99
C ASP A 186 7.72 -35.73 11.19
N VAL A 187 7.10 -34.58 11.08
CA VAL A 187 5.66 -34.38 10.88
C VAL A 187 5.44 -34.00 9.42
N LEU A 188 4.87 -34.90 8.64
CA LEU A 188 4.67 -34.67 7.20
C LEU A 188 3.37 -33.94 6.91
N CYS A 189 3.45 -32.96 6.05
CA CYS A 189 2.32 -32.15 5.60
C CYS A 189 2.21 -32.18 4.05
N ASP A 190 0.96 -32.20 3.57
CA ASP A 190 0.63 -32.14 2.15
C ASP A 190 -0.35 -31.00 1.88
N LEU A 191 -0.11 -30.24 0.80
CA LEU A 191 -1.07 -29.23 0.36
C LEU A 191 -2.32 -29.92 -0.18
N ASP A 192 -3.45 -29.69 0.49
CA ASP A 192 -4.72 -30.34 0.15
C ASP A 192 -5.68 -29.44 -0.62
N ASN A 193 -5.95 -28.24 -0.10
CA ASN A 193 -6.91 -27.31 -0.72
C ASN A 193 -6.39 -25.89 -0.79
N VAL A 194 -6.80 -25.16 -1.84
CA VAL A 194 -6.49 -23.74 -2.02
C VAL A 194 -7.72 -22.98 -2.47
N SER A 195 -8.06 -21.91 -1.78
CA SER A 195 -9.08 -20.96 -2.18
C SER A 195 -8.64 -19.52 -1.93
N SER A 196 -9.26 -18.56 -2.57
CA SER A 196 -8.99 -17.13 -2.35
C SER A 196 -10.26 -16.31 -2.40
N TRP A 197 -10.20 -15.12 -1.82
CA TRP A 197 -11.27 -14.15 -1.88
C TRP A 197 -10.73 -12.72 -1.99
N LYS A 198 -11.59 -11.80 -2.40
CA LYS A 198 -11.30 -10.37 -2.35
C LYS A 198 -11.52 -9.88 -0.92
N SER A 199 -10.43 -9.69 -0.16
CA SER A 199 -10.48 -9.30 1.24
C SER A 199 -10.58 -7.78 1.41
N SER A 200 -11.68 -7.32 1.99
CA SER A 200 -11.87 -5.90 2.36
C SER A 200 -10.94 -5.48 3.51
N PHE A 201 -10.63 -6.39 4.42
CA PHE A 201 -9.62 -6.16 5.45
C PHE A 201 -8.24 -5.95 4.83
N SER A 202 -7.81 -6.87 3.97
CA SER A 202 -6.46 -6.84 3.41
C SER A 202 -6.22 -5.65 2.49
N GLU A 203 -7.24 -5.11 1.85
CA GLU A 203 -7.16 -3.88 1.06
C GLU A 203 -6.70 -2.67 1.90
N VAL A 204 -7.05 -2.64 3.19
CA VAL A 204 -6.75 -1.52 4.08
C VAL A 204 -5.58 -1.82 5.02
N TYR A 205 -5.60 -3.01 5.65
CA TYR A 205 -4.71 -3.35 6.76
C TYR A 205 -3.61 -4.35 6.37
N GLY A 206 -3.44 -4.63 5.07
CA GLY A 206 -2.45 -5.58 4.57
C GLY A 206 -2.88 -7.05 4.71
N ALA A 207 -2.05 -7.96 4.21
CA ALA A 207 -2.37 -9.37 4.16
C ALA A 207 -2.48 -9.98 5.57
N MET A 208 -3.57 -10.71 5.81
CA MET A 208 -3.74 -11.54 7.01
C MET A 208 -2.71 -12.67 7.00
N ARG A 209 -2.15 -12.96 8.16
CA ARG A 209 -1.16 -14.01 8.39
C ARG A 209 -1.58 -14.85 9.58
N GLY A 210 -1.25 -16.14 9.59
CA GLY A 210 -1.67 -17.06 10.62
C GLY A 210 -1.32 -16.60 12.05
N GLY A 211 -2.10 -17.04 13.00
CA GLY A 211 -2.05 -16.64 14.39
C GLY A 211 -2.24 -17.81 15.35
N ALA A 212 -3.26 -17.73 16.19
CA ALA A 212 -3.63 -18.75 17.17
C ALA A 212 -4.24 -20.01 16.54
N GLN A 213 -4.49 -21.02 17.35
CA GLN A 213 -5.28 -22.19 16.96
C GLN A 213 -6.68 -21.76 16.54
N PRO A 214 -7.19 -22.18 15.37
CA PRO A 214 -8.59 -22.02 15.02
C PRO A 214 -9.49 -22.79 15.98
N ILE A 215 -10.52 -22.16 16.50
CA ILE A 215 -11.46 -22.78 17.46
C ILE A 215 -12.84 -22.92 16.79
N LEU A 216 -13.41 -24.12 16.91
CA LEU A 216 -14.76 -24.41 16.45
C LEU A 216 -15.79 -23.74 17.38
N VAL A 217 -16.62 -22.87 16.81
CA VAL A 217 -17.75 -22.22 17.48
C VAL A 217 -18.97 -22.39 16.61
N GLY A 218 -19.94 -23.15 17.10
CA GLY A 218 -21.11 -23.51 16.27
C GLY A 218 -20.71 -24.39 15.08
N ASP A 219 -20.96 -23.89 13.88
CA ASP A 219 -20.70 -24.57 12.60
C ASP A 219 -19.47 -24.01 11.84
N LYS A 220 -18.68 -23.14 12.47
CA LYS A 220 -17.53 -22.46 11.87
C LYS A 220 -16.32 -22.49 12.76
N PHE A 221 -15.14 -22.52 12.16
CA PHE A 221 -13.90 -22.19 12.85
C PHE A 221 -13.69 -20.67 12.85
N ILE A 222 -13.49 -20.09 14.04
CA ILE A 222 -12.99 -18.73 14.22
C ILE A 222 -11.48 -18.77 14.25
N ASN A 223 -10.83 -17.98 13.42
CA ASN A 223 -9.37 -17.88 13.40
C ASN A 223 -8.92 -16.45 13.70
N ILE A 224 -8.23 -16.28 14.82
CA ILE A 224 -7.60 -15.03 15.22
C ILE A 224 -6.21 -15.00 14.60
N VAL A 225 -5.98 -14.02 13.75
CA VAL A 225 -4.76 -13.86 12.95
C VAL A 225 -4.20 -12.45 13.13
N HIS A 226 -3.08 -12.13 12.52
CA HIS A 226 -2.51 -10.79 12.53
C HIS A 226 -2.31 -10.25 11.13
N SER A 227 -2.18 -8.95 11.03
CA SER A 227 -1.71 -8.28 9.82
C SER A 227 -0.62 -7.28 10.17
N ARG A 228 0.24 -6.99 9.19
CA ARG A 228 1.28 -5.98 9.26
C ARG A 228 1.13 -4.99 8.11
N TYR A 229 1.12 -3.71 8.42
CA TYR A 229 1.08 -2.64 7.43
C TYR A 229 2.01 -1.49 7.85
N ASN A 230 2.34 -0.61 6.89
CA ASN A 230 3.21 0.52 7.17
C ASN A 230 2.39 1.78 7.39
N MET A 231 2.80 2.56 8.41
CA MET A 231 2.39 3.92 8.69
C MET A 231 3.60 4.85 8.54
N PRO A 232 3.40 6.18 8.50
CA PRO A 232 4.52 7.13 8.43
C PRO A 232 5.57 6.95 9.53
N GLU A 233 5.12 6.59 10.73
CA GLU A 233 5.95 6.41 11.93
C GLU A 233 6.65 5.05 11.99
N GLY A 234 6.23 4.09 11.18
CA GLY A 234 6.76 2.73 11.16
C GLY A 234 5.69 1.70 10.85
N ALA A 235 6.06 0.43 10.90
CA ALA A 235 5.11 -0.65 10.69
C ALA A 235 4.27 -0.91 11.94
N GLU A 236 3.00 -1.22 11.72
CA GLU A 236 2.04 -1.57 12.76
C GLU A 236 1.52 -2.99 12.56
N TYR A 237 1.24 -3.67 13.67
CA TYR A 237 0.65 -5.00 13.68
C TYR A 237 -0.69 -4.96 14.42
N VAL A 238 -1.71 -5.55 13.82
CA VAL A 238 -3.08 -5.60 14.37
C VAL A 238 -3.63 -7.01 14.39
N ALA A 239 -4.56 -7.27 15.32
CA ALA A 239 -5.36 -8.48 15.33
C ALA A 239 -6.41 -8.42 14.22
N ALA A 240 -6.57 -9.53 13.50
CA ALA A 240 -7.58 -9.72 12.47
C ALA A 240 -8.37 -11.00 12.72
N VAL A 241 -9.55 -11.09 12.14
CA VAL A 241 -10.45 -12.25 12.28
C VAL A 241 -11.04 -12.63 10.94
N TYR A 242 -11.04 -13.90 10.66
CA TYR A 242 -11.88 -14.51 9.64
C TYR A 242 -12.44 -15.83 10.11
N GLU A 243 -13.51 -16.27 9.49
CA GLU A 243 -14.16 -17.55 9.76
C GLU A 243 -14.08 -18.46 8.55
N PHE A 244 -14.00 -19.77 8.79
CA PHE A 244 -14.07 -20.75 7.72
C PHE A 244 -14.96 -21.93 8.15
N SER A 245 -15.50 -22.66 7.17
CA SER A 245 -16.40 -23.79 7.37
C SER A 245 -15.73 -24.90 8.21
N ASN A 246 -16.50 -25.54 9.08
CA ASN A 246 -16.06 -26.75 9.79
C ASN A 246 -16.06 -28.00 8.92
N THR A 247 -16.59 -27.92 7.70
CA THR A 247 -16.65 -29.04 6.75
C THR A 247 -15.63 -28.87 5.64
N TYR A 248 -15.02 -30.00 5.24
CA TYR A 248 -14.13 -30.02 4.09
C TYR A 248 -14.81 -29.43 2.84
N PRO A 249 -14.15 -28.60 2.03
CA PRO A 249 -12.71 -28.28 2.06
C PRO A 249 -12.35 -27.04 2.89
N PHE A 250 -13.05 -26.74 3.97
CA PHE A 250 -12.76 -25.67 4.93
C PHE A 250 -12.74 -24.27 4.31
N GLN A 251 -13.73 -23.97 3.49
CA GLN A 251 -13.81 -22.69 2.77
C GLN A 251 -13.99 -21.51 3.74
N PRO A 252 -13.23 -20.40 3.56
CA PRO A 252 -13.51 -19.16 4.26
C PRO A 252 -14.95 -18.69 3.95
N VAL A 253 -15.66 -18.25 4.99
CA VAL A 253 -17.08 -17.86 4.90
C VAL A 253 -17.33 -16.40 5.24
N SER A 254 -16.53 -15.82 6.14
CA SER A 254 -16.65 -14.43 6.55
C SER A 254 -15.34 -13.84 7.07
N GLU A 255 -15.22 -12.52 7.04
CA GLU A 255 -14.10 -11.77 7.63
C GLU A 255 -14.60 -10.51 8.34
N LYS A 256 -13.89 -10.08 9.38
CA LYS A 256 -14.06 -8.75 9.95
C LYS A 256 -13.32 -7.74 9.07
N PRO A 257 -13.98 -6.67 8.55
CA PRO A 257 -13.35 -5.76 7.58
C PRO A 257 -12.39 -4.74 8.19
N TYR A 258 -12.19 -4.79 9.52
CA TYR A 258 -11.31 -3.93 10.30
C TYR A 258 -10.70 -4.69 11.48
N PRO A 259 -9.65 -4.15 12.14
CA PRO A 259 -8.98 -4.82 13.26
C PRO A 259 -9.93 -5.17 14.39
N LEU A 260 -9.71 -6.34 15.00
CA LEU A 260 -10.43 -6.74 16.20
C LEU A 260 -10.03 -5.81 17.36
N ASP A 261 -11.01 -5.15 17.95
CA ASP A 261 -10.82 -4.37 19.16
C ASP A 261 -10.59 -5.32 20.35
N LEU A 262 -9.43 -5.24 20.96
CA LEU A 262 -9.07 -6.02 22.14
C LEU A 262 -9.14 -5.19 23.43
N GLY A 263 -9.74 -3.98 23.39
CA GLY A 263 -9.76 -3.04 24.52
C GLY A 263 -8.44 -2.31 24.72
N PHE A 264 -7.61 -2.27 23.68
CA PHE A 264 -6.31 -1.59 23.67
C PHE A 264 -6.31 -0.43 22.69
N ASP A 265 -5.90 0.75 23.13
CA ASP A 265 -5.65 1.91 22.29
C ASP A 265 -4.13 2.11 22.13
N PRO A 266 -3.55 1.84 20.94
CA PRO A 266 -2.12 1.97 20.71
C PRO A 266 -1.60 3.41 20.81
N HIS A 267 -2.47 4.41 20.75
CA HIS A 267 -2.12 5.84 20.84
C HIS A 267 -2.24 6.38 22.27
N SER A 268 -2.75 5.59 23.21
CA SER A 268 -2.74 5.94 24.63
C SER A 268 -1.39 5.63 25.27
N ASP A 269 -1.16 6.22 26.44
CA ASP A 269 0.02 5.86 27.26
C ASP A 269 0.00 4.35 27.59
N PRO A 270 1.06 3.59 27.24
CA PRO A 270 1.14 2.17 27.56
C PRO A 270 0.89 1.83 29.03
N SER A 271 1.26 2.72 29.97
CA SER A 271 1.03 2.54 31.40
C SER A 271 -0.46 2.46 31.75
N SER A 272 -1.34 3.12 30.98
CA SER A 272 -2.78 3.05 31.16
C SER A 272 -3.38 1.66 30.97
N HIS A 273 -2.63 0.78 30.28
CA HIS A 273 -2.98 -0.63 30.04
C HIS A 273 -2.18 -1.60 30.91
N GLY A 274 -1.44 -1.09 31.91
CA GLY A 274 -0.65 -1.88 32.83
C GLY A 274 0.72 -2.34 32.30
N PHE A 275 1.19 -1.77 31.18
CA PHE A 275 2.57 -1.89 30.76
C PHE A 275 3.44 -0.92 31.57
N VAL A 276 3.72 -1.31 32.79
CA VAL A 276 4.63 -0.57 33.68
C VAL A 276 5.98 -1.23 33.55
N ASP A 277 7.00 -0.45 33.31
CA ASP A 277 8.42 -0.80 33.37
C ASP A 277 9.17 -0.64 32.04
N ASP A 278 10.49 -0.78 32.13
CA ASP A 278 11.43 -0.75 31.03
C ASP A 278 10.84 -1.47 29.80
N PRO A 279 10.60 -0.75 28.70
CA PRO A 279 10.03 -1.34 27.47
C PRO A 279 10.90 -2.45 26.87
N GLY A 280 11.93 -2.89 27.58
CA GLY A 280 12.93 -3.80 27.06
C GLY A 280 13.75 -3.15 25.92
N GLN A 281 14.58 -3.98 25.30
CA GLN A 281 15.30 -3.50 24.11
C GLN A 281 14.38 -3.55 22.90
N LYS A 282 14.37 -2.48 22.07
CA LYS A 282 13.56 -2.46 20.84
C LYS A 282 14.13 -3.45 19.81
N LEU A 283 13.55 -4.66 19.77
CA LEU A 283 14.03 -5.74 18.89
C LEU A 283 13.74 -5.48 17.40
N ASN A 284 12.71 -4.69 17.09
CA ASN A 284 12.36 -4.34 15.72
C ASN A 284 12.25 -2.81 15.56
N PRO A 285 13.34 -2.13 15.16
CA PRO A 285 13.37 -0.67 15.06
C PRO A 285 12.47 -0.10 13.95
N THR A 286 11.97 -0.92 13.05
CA THR A 286 11.12 -0.49 11.92
C THR A 286 9.62 -0.50 12.23
N THR A 287 9.22 -0.88 13.45
CA THR A 287 7.81 -0.89 13.89
C THR A 287 7.50 0.32 14.75
N SER A 288 6.31 0.91 14.59
CA SER A 288 5.76 1.91 15.52
C SER A 288 5.15 1.21 16.73
N TRP A 289 4.27 0.26 16.50
CA TRP A 289 3.76 -0.61 17.54
C TRP A 289 3.36 -2.00 16.99
N VAL A 290 3.29 -2.99 17.90
CA VAL A 290 2.99 -4.38 17.59
C VAL A 290 1.96 -4.92 18.57
N LEU A 291 0.80 -5.33 18.06
CA LEU A 291 -0.16 -6.16 18.78
C LEU A 291 -0.28 -7.51 18.04
N TYR A 292 0.32 -8.55 18.61
CA TYR A 292 0.53 -9.82 17.93
C TYR A 292 -0.17 -10.95 18.67
N PRO A 293 -1.42 -11.32 18.27
CA PRO A 293 -2.15 -12.43 18.90
C PRO A 293 -1.51 -13.77 18.55
N THR A 294 -1.36 -14.64 19.54
CA THR A 294 -0.70 -15.94 19.41
C THR A 294 -1.44 -17.08 20.10
N GLY A 295 -2.35 -16.78 21.03
CA GLY A 295 -3.23 -17.74 21.69
C GLY A 295 -4.68 -17.32 21.60
N PHE A 296 -5.57 -18.31 21.47
CA PHE A 296 -7.03 -18.14 21.45
C PHE A 296 -7.71 -19.32 22.09
N ALA A 297 -8.56 -19.07 23.05
CA ALA A 297 -9.38 -20.07 23.72
C ALA A 297 -10.80 -19.56 23.91
N VAL A 298 -11.77 -20.48 23.91
CA VAL A 298 -13.19 -20.19 24.08
C VAL A 298 -13.75 -21.05 25.20
N SER A 299 -14.56 -20.46 26.07
CA SER A 299 -15.31 -21.15 27.12
C SER A 299 -16.72 -20.57 27.21
N GLY A 300 -17.70 -21.32 26.75
CA GLY A 300 -19.08 -20.82 26.61
C GLY A 300 -19.14 -19.67 25.59
N ASP A 301 -19.66 -18.52 26.01
CA ASP A 301 -19.76 -17.30 25.21
C ASP A 301 -18.54 -16.38 25.33
N LYS A 302 -17.53 -16.77 26.10
CA LYS A 302 -16.35 -15.94 26.40
C LYS A 302 -15.12 -16.43 25.65
N TYR A 303 -14.29 -15.47 25.23
CA TYR A 303 -12.98 -15.74 24.67
C TYR A 303 -11.85 -15.24 25.58
N VAL A 304 -10.69 -15.87 25.44
CA VAL A 304 -9.40 -15.42 25.91
C VAL A 304 -8.44 -15.39 24.73
N ILE A 305 -7.87 -14.22 24.45
CA ILE A 305 -6.84 -14.02 23.43
C ILE A 305 -5.55 -13.61 24.16
N SER A 306 -4.43 -14.23 23.84
CA SER A 306 -3.12 -13.84 24.35
C SER A 306 -2.16 -13.49 23.22
N GLY A 307 -1.10 -12.76 23.55
CA GLY A 307 -0.13 -12.37 22.53
C GLY A 307 1.05 -11.57 23.07
N GLY A 308 1.69 -10.85 22.14
CA GLY A 308 2.80 -9.95 22.42
C GLY A 308 2.46 -8.50 22.07
N TYR A 309 2.97 -7.59 22.88
CA TYR A 309 2.97 -6.17 22.64
C TYR A 309 4.39 -5.66 22.46
N ASN A 310 4.65 -4.94 21.37
CA ASN A 310 5.92 -4.31 21.00
C ASN A 310 7.17 -5.20 21.03
N ASP A 311 7.00 -6.52 20.86
CA ASP A 311 8.07 -7.50 21.02
C ASP A 311 8.77 -7.42 22.40
N SER A 312 8.06 -6.94 23.44
CA SER A 312 8.59 -6.71 24.78
C SER A 312 7.73 -7.28 25.91
N HIS A 313 6.41 -7.30 25.76
CA HIS A 313 5.48 -7.70 26.83
C HIS A 313 4.46 -8.72 26.36
N CYS A 314 3.99 -9.54 27.31
CA CYS A 314 2.84 -10.42 27.12
C CYS A 314 1.53 -9.72 27.52
N PHE A 315 0.45 -10.01 26.80
CA PHE A 315 -0.90 -9.56 27.17
C PHE A 315 -1.93 -10.68 27.12
N ILE A 316 -3.02 -10.48 27.83
CA ILE A 316 -4.27 -11.25 27.73
C ILE A 316 -5.44 -10.29 27.54
N ALA A 317 -6.31 -10.59 26.58
CA ALA A 317 -7.56 -9.89 26.34
C ALA A 317 -8.74 -10.86 26.46
N THR A 318 -9.85 -10.40 27.03
CA THR A 318 -11.09 -11.19 27.18
C THR A 318 -12.31 -10.40 26.69
N GLY A 319 -13.31 -11.13 26.23
CA GLY A 319 -14.57 -10.57 25.78
C GLY A 319 -15.57 -11.67 25.46
N SER A 320 -16.68 -11.31 24.79
CA SER A 320 -17.68 -12.28 24.32
C SER A 320 -17.46 -12.70 22.88
N ILE A 321 -17.87 -13.91 22.51
CA ILE A 321 -17.86 -14.36 21.12
C ILE A 321 -18.69 -13.43 20.22
N SER A 322 -19.81 -12.90 20.72
CA SER A 322 -20.63 -11.92 19.99
C SER A 322 -19.83 -10.65 19.61
N HIS A 323 -18.83 -10.25 20.40
CA HIS A 323 -17.96 -9.13 20.01
C HIS A 323 -17.08 -9.47 18.79
N ILE A 324 -16.57 -10.71 18.71
CA ILE A 324 -15.84 -11.18 17.54
C ILE A 324 -16.75 -11.21 16.31
N GLU A 325 -17.96 -11.76 16.45
CA GLU A 325 -18.92 -11.95 15.36
C GLU A 325 -19.60 -10.67 14.89
N THR A 326 -19.62 -9.62 15.72
CA THR A 326 -20.19 -8.32 15.32
C THR A 326 -19.50 -7.80 14.07
N ASP A 327 -20.28 -7.34 13.08
CA ASP A 327 -19.83 -6.78 11.79
C ASP A 327 -19.01 -7.74 10.90
N MET A 328 -19.05 -9.04 11.14
CA MET A 328 -18.51 -10.01 10.19
C MET A 328 -19.20 -9.87 8.84
N LYS A 329 -18.44 -9.88 7.76
CA LYS A 329 -18.95 -9.75 6.37
C LYS A 329 -18.81 -11.07 5.64
N PRO A 330 -19.89 -11.58 5.03
CA PRO A 330 -19.81 -12.76 4.17
C PRO A 330 -18.80 -12.54 3.02
N ILE A 331 -18.05 -13.55 2.70
CA ILE A 331 -17.10 -13.55 1.59
C ILE A 331 -17.47 -14.60 0.55
N LYS A 332 -17.08 -14.31 -0.71
CA LYS A 332 -17.19 -15.25 -1.82
C LYS A 332 -15.81 -15.78 -2.14
N THR A 333 -15.60 -17.06 -1.97
CA THR A 333 -14.35 -17.74 -2.31
C THR A 333 -14.35 -18.26 -3.74
N SER A 334 -13.15 -18.37 -4.30
CA SER A 334 -12.89 -19.04 -5.58
C SER A 334 -11.82 -20.08 -5.39
N PRO A 335 -12.02 -21.33 -5.85
CA PRO A 335 -10.98 -22.34 -5.87
C PRO A 335 -9.77 -21.88 -6.68
N GLN A 336 -8.58 -22.24 -6.22
CA GLN A 336 -7.32 -21.91 -6.88
C GLN A 336 -6.53 -23.19 -7.16
N PRO A 337 -5.63 -23.17 -8.16
CA PRO A 337 -4.72 -24.29 -8.40
C PRO A 337 -3.87 -24.60 -7.17
N LYS A 338 -3.62 -25.88 -6.90
CA LYS A 338 -2.74 -26.35 -5.82
C LYS A 338 -1.26 -26.06 -6.17
N ILE A 339 -0.89 -24.77 -6.20
CA ILE A 339 0.47 -24.33 -6.45
C ILE A 339 0.98 -23.57 -5.25
N LEU A 340 2.09 -24.00 -4.68
CA LEU A 340 2.85 -23.19 -3.73
C LEU A 340 3.68 -22.19 -4.53
N PRO A 341 3.51 -20.88 -4.35
CA PRO A 341 4.33 -19.93 -5.11
C PRO A 341 5.79 -20.05 -4.68
N ILE A 342 6.61 -20.49 -5.59
CA ILE A 342 8.06 -20.34 -5.51
C ILE A 342 8.34 -18.92 -6.00
N GLY A 343 8.65 -18.00 -5.10
CA GLY A 343 9.01 -16.61 -5.43
C GLY A 343 7.90 -15.82 -6.16
N SER A 344 7.79 -14.55 -5.87
CA SER A 344 6.82 -13.64 -6.49
C SER A 344 6.98 -13.58 -8.02
N VAL A 345 6.09 -14.21 -8.76
CA VAL A 345 5.90 -13.93 -10.18
C VAL A 345 4.74 -12.95 -10.33
N ALA A 346 5.01 -11.82 -10.95
CA ALA A 346 3.99 -10.84 -11.28
C ALA A 346 2.95 -11.45 -12.23
N GLY A 347 1.67 -11.33 -11.90
CA GLY A 347 0.59 -11.78 -12.75
C GLY A 347 0.57 -11.01 -14.08
N GLU A 348 0.48 -11.72 -15.18
CA GLU A 348 0.26 -11.16 -16.51
C GLU A 348 -1.14 -10.53 -16.57
N ALA A 349 -1.18 -9.24 -16.92
CA ALA A 349 -2.40 -8.55 -17.25
C ALA A 349 -2.86 -8.97 -18.64
N VAL A 350 -4.03 -9.59 -18.72
CA VAL A 350 -4.71 -9.88 -20.00
C VAL A 350 -5.10 -8.56 -20.64
N SER A 351 -4.45 -8.21 -21.74
CA SER A 351 -4.80 -7.05 -22.56
C SER A 351 -6.07 -7.33 -23.35
N LYS A 352 -7.15 -6.64 -23.05
CA LYS A 352 -8.29 -6.57 -23.95
C LYS A 352 -7.94 -5.67 -25.13
N LYS A 353 -7.86 -6.25 -26.32
CA LYS A 353 -7.81 -5.49 -27.58
C LYS A 353 -9.09 -4.68 -27.72
N HIS A 354 -8.96 -3.35 -27.68
CA HIS A 354 -10.00 -2.46 -28.17
C HIS A 354 -9.68 -2.12 -29.63
N GLN A 355 -10.66 -2.35 -30.51
CA GLN A 355 -10.68 -1.79 -31.86
C GLN A 355 -10.85 -0.28 -31.74
N VAL A 356 -9.91 0.49 -32.26
CA VAL A 356 -9.92 1.94 -32.27
C VAL A 356 -10.72 2.43 -33.46
N ALA A 357 -11.89 3.02 -33.20
CA ALA A 357 -12.48 3.96 -34.14
C ALA A 357 -11.55 5.20 -34.16
N THR A 358 -11.29 5.75 -35.33
CA THR A 358 -10.48 6.96 -35.53
C THR A 358 -11.21 8.19 -34.96
N THR A 359 -11.16 8.37 -33.64
CA THR A 359 -11.57 9.61 -32.96
C THR A 359 -10.38 10.57 -32.97
N GLN A 360 -10.67 11.85 -33.22
CA GLN A 360 -9.65 12.89 -33.17
C GLN A 360 -9.15 13.05 -31.74
N GLU A 361 -7.89 12.76 -31.49
CA GLU A 361 -7.27 12.82 -30.17
C GLU A 361 -6.96 14.27 -29.77
N LEU A 362 -7.15 14.61 -28.48
CA LEU A 362 -6.78 15.87 -27.87
C LEU A 362 -5.78 15.63 -26.74
N PRO A 363 -4.55 16.16 -26.80
CA PRO A 363 -3.61 16.08 -25.70
C PRO A 363 -4.12 16.82 -24.47
N LEU A 364 -4.39 16.11 -23.41
CA LEU A 364 -4.83 16.61 -22.10
C LEU A 364 -3.93 16.01 -21.02
N PHE A 365 -3.37 16.84 -20.17
CA PHE A 365 -2.60 16.35 -19.04
C PHE A 365 -3.45 16.30 -17.77
N TRP A 366 -3.54 15.13 -17.17
CA TRP A 366 -4.03 14.95 -15.80
C TRP A 366 -3.15 13.93 -15.06
N TRP A 367 -3.12 14.02 -13.75
CA TRP A 367 -2.31 13.12 -12.96
C TRP A 367 -2.97 11.76 -12.83
N ILE A 368 -2.33 10.71 -13.31
CA ILE A 368 -2.81 9.33 -13.18
C ILE A 368 -2.05 8.64 -12.05
N ALA A 369 -2.76 8.32 -10.97
CA ALA A 369 -2.22 7.55 -9.86
C ALA A 369 -2.37 6.05 -10.14
N LYS A 370 -1.44 5.47 -10.90
CA LYS A 370 -1.50 4.04 -11.26
C LYS A 370 -0.88 3.12 -10.21
N ASP A 371 0.07 3.61 -9.46
CA ASP A 371 0.91 2.80 -8.59
C ASP A 371 0.69 3.17 -7.12
N ARG A 372 0.34 2.18 -6.31
CA ARG A 372 0.17 2.34 -4.87
C ARG A 372 1.44 1.91 -4.15
N LEU A 373 2.03 2.82 -3.38
CA LEU A 373 3.11 2.47 -2.47
C LEU A 373 2.51 1.83 -1.21
N MET A 374 2.77 0.55 -1.01
CA MET A 374 2.46 -0.14 0.24
C MET A 374 3.68 -0.94 0.68
N ASN A 375 4.06 -0.79 1.97
CA ASN A 375 5.19 -1.54 2.55
C ASN A 375 6.52 -1.36 1.79
N GLY A 376 6.80 -0.15 1.29
CA GLY A 376 8.00 0.11 0.50
C GLY A 376 8.04 -0.57 -0.86
N LYS A 377 6.95 -1.24 -1.28
CA LYS A 377 6.81 -1.87 -2.60
C LYS A 377 5.78 -1.14 -3.44
N ILE A 378 6.11 -0.92 -4.71
CA ILE A 378 5.17 -0.39 -5.69
C ILE A 378 4.29 -1.54 -6.19
N TYR A 379 3.00 -1.46 -5.91
CA TYR A 379 2.00 -2.34 -6.48
C TYR A 379 1.42 -1.67 -7.72
N ARG A 380 1.86 -2.11 -8.89
CA ARG A 380 1.40 -1.58 -10.18
C ARG A 380 -0.04 -2.00 -10.44
N GLY A 381 -0.82 -1.04 -10.95
CA GLY A 381 -2.22 -1.31 -11.32
C GLY A 381 -3.17 -1.57 -10.16
N MET A 382 -2.78 -1.26 -8.90
CA MET A 382 -3.66 -1.43 -7.74
C MET A 382 -4.80 -0.42 -7.66
N PHE A 383 -4.65 0.74 -8.28
CA PHE A 383 -5.74 1.68 -8.41
C PHE A 383 -6.55 1.37 -9.68
N LYS A 384 -7.86 1.32 -9.54
CA LYS A 384 -8.79 1.22 -10.66
C LYS A 384 -8.89 2.57 -11.39
N HIS A 385 -8.97 3.64 -10.64
CA HIS A 385 -9.04 5.04 -11.07
C HIS A 385 -7.89 5.85 -10.48
N GLY A 386 -7.57 5.68 -9.23
CA GLY A 386 -6.47 6.30 -8.51
C GLY A 386 -6.84 7.62 -7.86
N ASN A 387 -6.97 8.69 -8.63
CA ASN A 387 -7.30 10.02 -8.12
C ASN A 387 -8.51 10.58 -8.87
N PHE A 388 -9.70 10.40 -8.31
CA PHE A 388 -10.97 10.84 -8.90
C PHE A 388 -10.99 12.33 -9.32
N GLY A 389 -10.28 13.18 -8.57
CA GLY A 389 -10.24 14.62 -8.86
C GLY A 389 -9.52 14.95 -10.15
N ASP A 390 -8.34 14.38 -10.36
CA ASP A 390 -7.59 14.59 -11.60
C ASP A 390 -8.24 13.81 -12.76
N ASP A 391 -8.81 12.61 -12.54
CA ASP A 391 -9.58 11.86 -13.55
C ASP A 391 -10.82 12.63 -14.04
N ALA A 392 -11.33 13.56 -13.25
CA ALA A 392 -12.41 14.45 -13.65
C ALA A 392 -12.04 15.34 -14.86
N SER A 393 -10.75 15.62 -15.09
CA SER A 393 -10.29 16.35 -16.30
C SER A 393 -10.67 15.61 -17.58
N GLU A 394 -10.37 14.32 -17.67
CA GLU A 394 -10.71 13.50 -18.84
C GLU A 394 -12.23 13.47 -19.06
N LEU A 395 -12.98 13.25 -17.99
CA LEU A 395 -14.43 13.17 -18.01
C LEU A 395 -15.06 14.48 -18.49
N LEU A 396 -14.59 15.61 -17.95
CA LEU A 396 -15.07 16.95 -18.28
C LEU A 396 -14.83 17.30 -19.76
N ILE A 397 -13.61 17.10 -20.23
CA ILE A 397 -13.24 17.45 -21.61
C ILE A 397 -13.95 16.57 -22.64
N LYS A 398 -14.16 15.29 -22.34
CA LYS A 398 -15.03 14.40 -23.16
C LYS A 398 -16.47 14.91 -23.29
N ARG A 399 -16.99 15.58 -22.26
CA ARG A 399 -18.35 16.13 -22.27
C ARG A 399 -18.44 17.44 -23.06
N LEU A 400 -17.38 18.26 -23.02
CA LEU A 400 -17.36 19.58 -23.59
C LEU A 400 -16.85 19.62 -25.05
N THR A 401 -16.20 18.55 -25.51
CA THR A 401 -15.59 18.50 -26.86
C THR A 401 -15.93 17.18 -27.57
N PRO A 402 -15.90 17.16 -28.92
CA PRO A 402 -16.00 15.92 -29.68
C PRO A 402 -14.71 15.09 -29.68
N PHE A 403 -13.66 15.55 -28.99
CA PHE A 403 -12.35 14.93 -29.02
C PHE A 403 -12.20 13.86 -27.95
N THR A 404 -11.29 12.91 -28.20
CA THR A 404 -10.87 11.93 -27.20
C THR A 404 -9.64 12.44 -26.46
N PRO A 405 -9.71 12.79 -25.16
CA PRO A 405 -8.55 13.17 -24.38
C PRO A 405 -7.55 12.03 -24.29
N VAL A 406 -6.27 12.34 -24.52
CA VAL A 406 -5.15 11.41 -24.40
C VAL A 406 -4.02 12.04 -23.60
N GLN A 407 -3.28 11.23 -22.84
CA GLN A 407 -2.09 11.72 -22.14
C GLN A 407 -1.05 12.21 -23.14
N PRO A 408 -0.55 13.45 -22.98
CA PRO A 408 0.46 14.01 -23.87
C PRO A 408 1.82 13.33 -23.69
N ALA A 409 2.64 13.35 -24.72
CA ALA A 409 4.07 13.14 -24.58
C ALA A 409 4.71 14.29 -23.77
N ALA A 410 5.94 14.09 -23.28
CA ALA A 410 6.58 15.00 -22.33
C ALA A 410 6.76 16.45 -22.85
N ASP A 411 6.89 16.63 -24.15
CA ASP A 411 7.10 17.90 -24.87
C ASP A 411 5.95 18.23 -25.82
N GLN A 412 4.84 17.54 -25.73
CA GLN A 412 3.65 17.81 -26.52
C GLN A 412 2.85 18.96 -25.92
N ASN A 413 2.44 19.92 -26.78
CA ASN A 413 1.46 20.92 -26.40
C ASN A 413 0.16 20.25 -25.95
N LYS A 414 -0.44 20.77 -24.90
CA LYS A 414 -1.53 20.12 -24.19
C LYS A 414 -2.47 21.11 -23.54
N LEU A 415 -3.64 20.63 -23.23
CA LEU A 415 -4.58 21.30 -22.34
C LEU A 415 -4.25 20.95 -20.88
N LEU A 416 -4.27 21.94 -20.00
CA LEU A 416 -4.19 21.81 -18.55
C LEU A 416 -5.50 22.35 -17.95
N ALA A 417 -6.33 21.47 -17.41
CA ALA A 417 -7.64 21.83 -16.86
C ALA A 417 -7.69 21.62 -15.33
N ILE A 418 -8.31 20.55 -14.84
CA ILE A 418 -8.45 20.29 -13.42
C ILE A 418 -7.11 19.86 -12.82
N GLY A 419 -6.83 20.31 -11.59
CA GLY A 419 -5.71 19.85 -10.79
C GLY A 419 -4.59 20.88 -10.60
N SER A 420 -3.64 20.54 -9.70
CA SER A 420 -2.46 21.37 -9.42
C SER A 420 -1.30 21.03 -10.35
N VAL A 421 -1.53 21.14 -11.66
CA VAL A 421 -0.61 20.64 -12.71
C VAL A 421 -0.01 21.75 -13.58
N LEU A 422 -0.26 23.02 -13.26
CA LEU A 422 0.19 24.17 -14.03
C LEU A 422 1.72 24.24 -14.18
N HIS A 423 2.47 23.70 -13.21
CA HIS A 423 3.95 23.57 -13.29
C HIS A 423 4.42 22.64 -14.43
N ARG A 424 3.51 21.98 -15.15
CA ARG A 424 3.77 21.14 -16.33
C ARG A 424 3.59 21.90 -17.65
N ALA A 425 3.20 23.18 -17.58
CA ALA A 425 3.00 23.99 -18.77
C ALA A 425 4.30 24.19 -19.53
N ILE A 426 4.20 24.18 -20.85
CA ILE A 426 5.27 24.49 -21.79
C ILE A 426 4.73 25.48 -22.85
N ASP A 427 5.61 26.11 -23.60
CA ASP A 427 5.26 26.98 -24.72
C ASP A 427 4.21 26.35 -25.62
N GLY A 428 3.17 27.13 -25.97
CA GLY A 428 2.04 26.72 -26.81
C GLY A 428 0.95 25.92 -26.11
N ASP A 429 1.02 25.70 -24.77
CA ASP A 429 -0.04 25.06 -24.00
C ASP A 429 -1.28 25.96 -23.81
N VAL A 430 -2.41 25.32 -23.53
CA VAL A 430 -3.67 25.97 -23.14
C VAL A 430 -3.98 25.65 -21.70
N VAL A 431 -4.29 26.68 -20.89
CA VAL A 431 -4.62 26.52 -19.45
C VAL A 431 -6.05 27.00 -19.20
N TRP A 432 -6.87 26.17 -18.58
CA TRP A 432 -8.24 26.48 -18.20
C TRP A 432 -8.57 25.92 -16.81
N GLY A 433 -8.35 26.75 -15.77
CA GLY A 433 -8.69 26.44 -14.38
C GLY A 433 -7.67 25.66 -13.57
N SER A 434 -6.55 25.24 -14.17
CA SER A 434 -5.47 24.59 -13.44
C SER A 434 -4.81 25.54 -12.43
N GLY A 435 -4.26 24.98 -11.33
CA GLY A 435 -3.55 25.72 -10.32
C GLY A 435 -2.17 25.17 -9.99
N LEU A 436 -1.56 25.76 -8.97
CA LEU A 436 -0.24 25.38 -8.44
C LEU A 436 -0.36 24.64 -7.11
N LYS A 437 0.74 23.99 -6.70
CA LYS A 437 0.90 23.39 -5.36
C LYS A 437 1.58 24.32 -4.36
N GLY A 438 2.29 25.34 -4.83
CA GLY A 438 3.05 26.30 -4.02
C GLY A 438 3.68 27.37 -4.88
N THR A 439 4.26 28.38 -4.25
CA THR A 439 4.91 29.52 -4.90
C THR A 439 6.17 29.14 -5.67
N ASP A 440 6.90 28.13 -5.21
CA ASP A 440 8.17 27.68 -5.78
C ASP A 440 8.01 26.77 -7.00
N ALA A 441 6.76 26.43 -7.35
CA ALA A 441 6.47 25.52 -8.44
C ALA A 441 6.78 26.09 -9.84
N LEU A 442 6.92 27.41 -9.96
CA LEU A 442 7.25 28.15 -11.20
C LEU A 442 8.52 28.97 -11.05
N ALA A 443 9.57 28.43 -10.47
CA ALA A 443 10.85 29.15 -10.28
C ALA A 443 11.46 29.68 -11.60
N GLU A 444 11.06 29.13 -12.74
CA GLU A 444 11.49 29.58 -14.07
C GLU A 444 10.29 29.51 -15.04
N HIS A 445 9.93 30.64 -15.64
CA HIS A 445 8.97 30.65 -16.74
C HIS A 445 9.58 29.90 -17.94
N PRO A 446 8.84 28.99 -18.57
CA PRO A 446 9.38 28.19 -19.68
C PRO A 446 9.68 29.01 -20.95
N GLY A 447 9.29 30.30 -20.99
CA GLY A 447 9.33 31.14 -22.18
C GLY A 447 8.19 30.81 -23.17
N GLY A 448 7.82 31.75 -24.03
CA GLY A 448 6.87 31.52 -25.13
C GLY A 448 5.40 31.80 -24.82
N ASP A 449 4.51 31.46 -25.76
CA ASP A 449 3.09 31.79 -25.76
C ASP A 449 2.24 30.70 -25.11
N ILE A 450 2.01 30.79 -23.80
CA ILE A 450 1.03 29.93 -23.10
C ILE A 450 -0.29 30.69 -22.98
N TYR A 451 -1.36 30.11 -23.51
CA TYR A 451 -2.69 30.74 -23.44
C TYR A 451 -3.38 30.37 -22.13
N VAL A 452 -3.52 31.36 -21.24
CA VAL A 452 -4.15 31.15 -19.91
C VAL A 452 -5.53 31.80 -19.90
N LYS A 453 -6.59 31.02 -19.93
CA LYS A 453 -7.99 31.53 -19.96
C LYS A 453 -8.62 31.61 -18.58
N ALA A 454 -8.27 30.64 -17.68
CA ALA A 454 -8.69 30.65 -16.30
C ALA A 454 -7.63 29.95 -15.45
N VAL A 455 -7.56 30.29 -14.17
CA VAL A 455 -6.76 29.61 -13.13
C VAL A 455 -7.63 29.32 -11.94
N ARG A 456 -7.19 28.37 -11.08
CA ARG A 456 -7.98 27.95 -9.93
C ARG A 456 -8.28 29.07 -8.94
N GLY A 457 -7.32 29.95 -8.66
CA GLY A 457 -7.54 31.00 -7.68
C GLY A 457 -6.53 32.16 -7.77
N PRO A 458 -6.74 33.19 -6.94
CA PRO A 458 -5.96 34.44 -6.97
C PRO A 458 -4.50 34.25 -6.52
N MET A 459 -4.21 33.25 -5.70
CA MET A 459 -2.82 32.96 -5.30
C MET A 459 -2.02 32.36 -6.46
N THR A 460 -2.65 31.51 -7.29
CA THR A 460 -2.05 31.03 -8.55
C THR A 460 -1.84 32.20 -9.51
N LEU A 461 -2.83 33.08 -9.69
CA LEU A 461 -2.72 34.27 -10.54
C LEU A 461 -1.55 35.18 -10.13
N ASP A 462 -1.41 35.44 -8.82
CA ASP A 462 -0.29 36.26 -8.29
C ASP A 462 1.08 35.65 -8.61
N VAL A 463 1.24 34.32 -8.51
CA VAL A 463 2.48 33.63 -8.90
C VAL A 463 2.75 33.77 -10.40
N LEU A 464 1.73 33.62 -11.25
CA LEU A 464 1.88 33.82 -12.71
C LEU A 464 2.31 35.24 -13.06
N ASN A 465 1.67 36.24 -12.45
CA ASN A 465 2.01 37.67 -12.68
C ASN A 465 3.46 37.96 -12.27
N LYS A 466 3.91 37.44 -11.11
CA LYS A 466 5.28 37.60 -10.65
C LYS A 466 6.30 36.88 -11.53
N ALA A 467 5.90 35.78 -12.19
CA ALA A 467 6.72 35.06 -13.14
C ALA A 467 6.67 35.63 -14.57
N GLY A 468 5.92 36.72 -14.82
CA GLY A 468 5.86 37.40 -16.11
C GLY A 468 4.97 36.73 -17.19
N TRP A 469 3.99 35.89 -16.75
CA TRP A 469 3.07 35.26 -17.68
C TRP A 469 2.04 36.29 -18.22
N ASP A 470 1.58 36.06 -19.45
CA ASP A 470 0.41 36.80 -19.96
C ASP A 470 -0.86 36.26 -19.31
N THR A 471 -1.44 37.05 -18.42
CA THR A 471 -2.69 36.76 -17.70
C THR A 471 -3.88 37.62 -18.17
N SER A 472 -3.70 38.37 -19.26
CA SER A 472 -4.72 39.32 -19.78
C SER A 472 -6.03 38.63 -20.19
N ASN A 473 -6.00 37.36 -20.55
CA ASN A 473 -7.16 36.58 -20.95
C ASN A 473 -7.93 35.96 -19.79
N ILE A 474 -7.45 36.07 -18.54
CA ILE A 474 -8.12 35.52 -17.39
C ILE A 474 -9.31 36.40 -16.99
N THR A 475 -10.52 35.87 -17.13
CA THR A 475 -11.75 36.55 -16.76
C THR A 475 -12.39 35.98 -15.48
N GLU A 476 -12.12 34.73 -15.18
CA GLU A 476 -12.66 34.01 -14.04
C GLU A 476 -11.59 33.14 -13.37
N MET A 477 -11.72 32.95 -12.06
CA MET A 477 -10.84 32.09 -11.27
C MET A 477 -11.68 31.00 -10.60
N PHE A 478 -11.48 29.76 -11.00
CA PHE A 478 -12.21 28.61 -10.49
C PHE A 478 -11.51 27.29 -10.83
N ASP A 479 -11.83 26.23 -10.11
CA ASP A 479 -11.46 24.87 -10.50
C ASP A 479 -12.59 24.27 -11.36
N PRO A 480 -12.32 23.83 -12.62
CA PRO A 480 -13.36 23.31 -13.49
C PRO A 480 -14.10 22.08 -12.97
N GLY A 481 -13.58 21.42 -11.92
CA GLY A 481 -14.25 20.32 -11.24
C GLY A 481 -15.64 20.67 -10.70
N VAL A 482 -15.91 21.96 -10.40
CA VAL A 482 -17.25 22.42 -9.99
C VAL A 482 -18.32 22.20 -11.06
N LEU A 483 -17.94 22.17 -12.33
CA LEU A 483 -18.87 22.03 -13.46
C LEU A 483 -19.45 20.62 -13.60
N LEU A 484 -18.84 19.59 -12.98
CA LEU A 484 -19.33 18.22 -13.13
C LEU A 484 -20.78 18.08 -12.64
N VAL A 485 -21.12 18.73 -11.54
CA VAL A 485 -22.49 18.66 -10.97
C VAL A 485 -23.52 19.24 -11.95
N HIS A 486 -23.19 20.36 -12.57
CA HIS A 486 -24.07 21.01 -13.56
C HIS A 486 -24.21 20.17 -14.84
N LEU A 487 -23.11 19.69 -15.40
CA LEU A 487 -23.08 18.95 -16.66
C LEU A 487 -23.71 17.54 -16.56
N TRP A 488 -23.73 16.93 -15.35
CA TRP A 488 -24.33 15.61 -15.10
C TRP A 488 -25.53 15.70 -14.18
N LYS A 489 -26.20 16.85 -14.07
CA LYS A 489 -27.35 17.05 -13.18
C LYS A 489 -28.48 16.02 -13.38
N GLU A 490 -28.75 15.63 -14.62
CA GLU A 490 -29.80 14.64 -14.93
C GLU A 490 -29.43 13.23 -14.47
N GLU A 491 -28.18 12.82 -14.64
CA GLU A 491 -27.67 11.53 -14.20
C GLU A 491 -27.58 11.44 -12.67
N LEU A 492 -27.23 12.54 -12.01
CA LEU A 492 -27.19 12.64 -10.56
C LEU A 492 -28.61 12.64 -9.98
N ALA A 493 -29.58 13.32 -10.60
CA ALA A 493 -30.98 13.35 -10.19
C ALA A 493 -31.67 11.96 -10.23
N LYS A 494 -31.23 11.08 -11.14
CA LYS A 494 -31.73 9.71 -11.24
C LYS A 494 -31.20 8.79 -10.12
N TYR A 495 -30.19 9.21 -9.37
CA TYR A 495 -29.62 8.42 -8.30
C TYR A 495 -30.44 8.58 -7.01
N ASN A 496 -30.89 7.46 -6.42
CA ASN A 496 -31.57 7.51 -5.12
C ASN A 496 -30.58 7.67 -3.97
N PRO A 497 -30.55 8.82 -3.27
CA PRO A 497 -29.63 9.06 -2.14
C PRO A 497 -29.92 8.16 -0.93
N GLU A 498 -31.14 7.58 -0.82
CA GLU A 498 -31.50 6.60 0.22
C GLU A 498 -30.54 5.39 0.26
N LYS A 499 -29.96 5.03 -0.90
CA LYS A 499 -28.91 3.99 -0.96
C LYS A 499 -27.67 4.31 -0.12
N ASN A 500 -27.51 5.56 0.27
CA ASN A 500 -26.40 5.99 1.09
C ASN A 500 -26.75 6.09 2.59
N LYS A 501 -28.02 5.88 2.98
CA LYS A 501 -28.49 6.01 4.39
C LYS A 501 -27.70 5.15 5.38
N ALA A 502 -27.40 3.90 5.00
CA ALA A 502 -26.64 2.99 5.85
C ALA A 502 -25.21 3.50 6.17
N LYS A 503 -24.72 4.50 5.40
CA LYS A 503 -23.39 5.11 5.61
C LYS A 503 -23.42 6.34 6.54
N GLY A 504 -24.59 6.71 7.08
CA GLY A 504 -24.76 7.87 7.95
C GLY A 504 -24.81 9.20 7.18
N LYS A 505 -24.95 10.31 7.91
CA LYS A 505 -25.10 11.67 7.37
C LYS A 505 -23.77 12.36 7.04
N ILE A 506 -22.69 11.91 7.65
CA ILE A 506 -21.33 12.42 7.42
C ILE A 506 -20.63 11.49 6.40
N ARG A 507 -19.92 12.09 5.45
CA ARG A 507 -19.02 11.36 4.53
C ARG A 507 -17.59 11.81 4.74
N ILE A 508 -16.67 10.86 4.68
CA ILE A 508 -15.23 11.12 4.81
C ILE A 508 -14.58 10.74 3.48
N LEU A 509 -13.98 11.72 2.80
CA LEU A 509 -13.30 11.52 1.52
C LEU A 509 -11.84 11.97 1.62
N PRO A 510 -10.93 11.07 2.00
CA PRO A 510 -9.52 11.38 2.07
C PRO A 510 -8.88 11.59 0.69
N HIS A 511 -7.76 12.27 0.68
CA HIS A 511 -6.86 12.23 -0.47
C HIS A 511 -6.41 10.78 -0.74
N TYR A 512 -6.19 10.39 -2.00
CA TYR A 512 -5.88 9.00 -2.35
C TYR A 512 -4.65 8.43 -1.64
N ARG A 513 -3.72 9.28 -1.22
CA ARG A 513 -2.55 8.89 -0.41
C ARG A 513 -2.88 8.68 1.06
N ASP A 514 -3.91 9.37 1.55
CA ASP A 514 -4.28 9.40 2.97
C ASP A 514 -5.34 8.36 3.32
N GLU A 515 -6.10 7.86 2.34
CA GLU A 515 -7.28 7.03 2.55
C GLU A 515 -7.01 5.84 3.48
N ILE A 516 -5.91 5.15 3.28
CA ILE A 516 -5.54 4.01 4.12
C ILE A 516 -5.19 4.46 5.53
N VAL A 517 -4.44 5.54 5.66
CA VAL A 517 -4.01 6.07 6.96
C VAL A 517 -5.23 6.47 7.80
N PHE A 518 -6.15 7.26 7.23
CA PHE A 518 -7.36 7.66 7.93
C PHE A 518 -8.29 6.50 8.29
N LYS A 519 -8.46 5.52 7.41
CA LYS A 519 -9.24 4.32 7.71
C LYS A 519 -8.64 3.52 8.87
N ARG A 520 -7.30 3.44 8.95
CA ARG A 520 -6.58 2.75 10.01
C ARG A 520 -6.68 3.47 11.35
N TRP A 521 -6.57 4.80 11.36
CA TRP A 521 -6.77 5.59 12.56
C TRP A 521 -8.23 5.61 13.05
N ASN A 522 -9.19 5.36 12.15
CA ASN A 522 -10.61 5.49 12.43
C ASN A 522 -11.40 4.24 12.01
N PRO A 523 -11.08 3.03 12.52
CA PRO A 523 -11.72 1.78 12.09
C PRO A 523 -13.23 1.78 12.36
N LYS A 524 -13.69 2.41 13.44
CA LYS A 524 -15.11 2.54 13.78
C LYS A 524 -15.92 3.40 12.78
N LEU A 525 -15.24 4.26 12.00
CA LEU A 525 -15.85 5.11 10.98
C LEU A 525 -15.84 4.50 9.59
N HIS A 526 -15.52 3.20 9.46
CA HIS A 526 -15.36 2.52 8.16
C HIS A 526 -16.49 2.79 7.16
N HIS A 527 -17.75 2.83 7.65
CA HIS A 527 -18.93 3.05 6.80
C HIS A 527 -19.07 4.48 6.26
N HIS A 528 -18.40 5.44 6.85
CA HIS A 528 -18.45 6.85 6.44
C HIS A 528 -17.53 7.15 5.25
N PHE A 529 -16.52 6.31 5.00
CA PHE A 529 -15.50 6.58 3.98
C PHE A 529 -16.03 6.39 2.55
N ILE A 530 -15.73 7.37 1.71
CA ILE A 530 -15.80 7.28 0.25
C ILE A 530 -14.37 7.02 -0.24
N SER A 531 -14.17 6.03 -1.09
CA SER A 531 -12.85 5.78 -1.66
C SER A 531 -12.50 6.78 -2.74
N ALA A 532 -11.27 7.33 -2.65
CA ALA A 532 -10.69 8.17 -3.68
C ALA A 532 -10.38 7.40 -4.99
N ASP A 533 -10.32 6.05 -4.92
CA ASP A 533 -10.14 5.15 -6.05
C ASP A 533 -11.48 4.78 -6.72
N ASN A 534 -12.32 5.79 -6.94
CA ASN A 534 -13.59 5.65 -7.64
C ASN A 534 -13.69 6.60 -8.85
N HIS A 535 -14.52 6.23 -9.80
CA HIS A 535 -14.87 7.14 -10.91
C HIS A 535 -15.51 8.43 -10.36
N PRO A 536 -15.20 9.64 -10.90
CA PRO A 536 -15.69 10.92 -10.38
C PRO A 536 -17.21 10.98 -10.14
N LEU A 537 -18.01 10.49 -11.06
CA LEU A 537 -19.48 10.45 -10.89
C LEU A 537 -19.93 9.47 -9.79
N THR A 538 -19.16 8.42 -9.51
CA THR A 538 -19.44 7.51 -8.40
C THR A 538 -19.19 8.21 -7.07
N VAL A 539 -18.12 9.00 -6.98
CA VAL A 539 -17.81 9.82 -5.79
C VAL A 539 -18.95 10.82 -5.54
N LEU A 540 -19.37 11.57 -6.57
CA LEU A 540 -20.50 12.49 -6.47
C LEU A 540 -21.78 11.78 -6.00
N LYS A 541 -22.14 10.62 -6.59
CA LYS A 541 -23.32 9.83 -6.17
C LYS A 541 -23.24 9.35 -4.72
N GLN A 542 -22.04 9.03 -4.24
CA GLN A 542 -21.85 8.61 -2.85
C GLN A 542 -21.91 9.76 -1.85
N MET A 543 -21.73 11.00 -2.28
CA MET A 543 -21.93 12.21 -1.47
C MET A 543 -23.39 12.60 -1.35
N LEU A 544 -24.25 12.28 -2.34
CA LEU A 544 -25.65 12.69 -2.32
C LEU A 544 -26.38 12.24 -1.03
N GLY A 545 -27.09 13.17 -0.40
CA GLY A 545 -27.77 12.95 0.86
C GLY A 545 -26.88 13.04 2.11
N ALA A 546 -25.62 13.43 1.96
CA ALA A 546 -24.77 13.80 3.10
C ALA A 546 -25.17 15.19 3.64
N GLU A 547 -25.04 15.38 4.95
CA GLU A 547 -25.18 16.68 5.61
C GLU A 547 -23.82 17.37 5.77
N LEU A 548 -22.73 16.60 5.73
CA LEU A 548 -21.37 17.08 5.87
C LEU A 548 -20.40 16.16 5.12
N VAL A 549 -19.41 16.74 4.44
CA VAL A 549 -18.24 16.04 3.89
C VAL A 549 -16.99 16.49 4.62
N ILE A 550 -16.21 15.56 5.15
CA ILE A 550 -14.90 15.80 5.76
C ILE A 550 -13.85 15.30 4.77
N SER A 551 -12.89 16.15 4.38
CA SER A 551 -11.95 15.76 3.32
C SER A 551 -10.55 16.33 3.50
N SER A 552 -9.54 15.49 3.27
CA SER A 552 -8.16 15.89 3.02
C SER A 552 -7.82 15.96 1.52
N SER A 553 -8.83 15.81 0.66
CA SER A 553 -8.70 16.00 -0.79
C SER A 553 -9.33 17.32 -1.21
N LEU A 554 -8.58 18.16 -1.93
CA LEU A 554 -9.13 19.40 -2.48
C LEU A 554 -10.38 19.14 -3.32
N HIS A 555 -10.35 18.16 -4.23
CA HIS A 555 -11.52 17.84 -5.06
C HIS A 555 -12.65 17.19 -4.25
N GLY A 556 -12.37 16.61 -3.09
CA GLY A 556 -13.42 16.17 -2.17
C GLY A 556 -14.22 17.36 -1.61
N ILE A 557 -13.56 18.47 -1.32
CA ILE A 557 -14.19 19.73 -0.90
C ILE A 557 -14.95 20.33 -2.07
N ILE A 558 -14.30 20.50 -3.24
CA ILE A 558 -14.90 21.09 -4.45
C ILE A 558 -16.17 20.36 -4.87
N PHE A 559 -16.16 19.02 -4.88
CA PHE A 559 -17.32 18.22 -5.28
C PHE A 559 -18.47 18.32 -4.27
N ALA A 560 -18.15 18.33 -2.96
CA ALA A 560 -19.17 18.52 -1.92
C ALA A 560 -19.85 19.89 -2.07
N GLU A 561 -19.05 20.94 -2.14
CA GLU A 561 -19.57 22.32 -2.23
C GLU A 561 -20.32 22.57 -3.54
N SER A 562 -19.90 21.97 -4.66
CA SER A 562 -20.67 22.04 -5.93
C SER A 562 -22.02 21.34 -5.88
N LEU A 563 -22.17 20.33 -4.98
CA LEU A 563 -23.47 19.70 -4.66
C LEU A 563 -24.31 20.49 -3.64
N GLY A 564 -23.82 21.61 -3.15
CA GLY A 564 -24.45 22.37 -2.05
C GLY A 564 -24.27 21.74 -0.68
N ILE A 565 -23.32 20.82 -0.51
CA ILE A 565 -23.05 20.11 0.74
C ILE A 565 -21.87 20.79 1.46
N PRO A 566 -22.04 21.19 2.75
CA PRO A 566 -20.95 21.74 3.55
C PRO A 566 -19.73 20.79 3.58
N ALA A 567 -18.53 21.37 3.49
CA ALA A 567 -17.30 20.61 3.54
C ALA A 567 -16.31 21.18 4.57
N ILE A 568 -15.64 20.29 5.31
CA ILE A 568 -14.57 20.63 6.24
C ILE A 568 -13.25 20.05 5.73
N TRP A 569 -12.26 20.94 5.65
CA TRP A 569 -10.89 20.56 5.33
C TRP A 569 -10.16 20.02 6.57
N ILE A 570 -9.65 18.79 6.46
CA ILE A 570 -8.73 18.18 7.43
C ILE A 570 -7.32 18.09 6.84
N ASP A 571 -6.31 18.22 7.69
CA ASP A 571 -4.93 18.15 7.24
C ASP A 571 -4.59 16.75 6.72
N SER A 572 -3.64 16.70 5.79
CA SER A 572 -3.22 15.48 5.12
C SER A 572 -2.03 14.86 5.86
N PRO A 573 -2.13 13.62 6.40
CA PRO A 573 -0.97 12.88 6.89
C PRO A 573 0.15 12.77 5.86
N GLY A 574 -0.19 12.77 4.57
CA GLY A 574 0.75 12.82 3.46
C GLY A 574 1.39 14.18 3.19
N LYS A 575 1.12 15.20 4.05
CA LYS A 575 1.64 16.56 3.97
C LYS A 575 1.40 17.23 2.60
N GLU A 576 0.14 17.18 2.14
CA GLU A 576 -0.27 17.91 0.95
C GLU A 576 -0.14 19.42 1.18
N ALA A 577 0.34 20.14 0.17
CA ALA A 577 0.59 21.58 0.30
C ALA A 577 -0.72 22.35 0.53
N HIS A 578 -0.76 23.18 1.57
CA HIS A 578 -1.92 24.01 1.93
C HIS A 578 -2.26 25.04 0.85
N PHE A 579 -1.27 25.50 0.09
CA PHE A 579 -1.43 26.49 -0.97
C PHE A 579 -2.64 26.21 -1.88
N LYS A 580 -2.80 24.95 -2.35
CA LYS A 580 -3.87 24.59 -3.29
C LYS A 580 -5.27 24.74 -2.69
N TYR A 581 -5.43 24.51 -1.39
CA TYR A 581 -6.70 24.68 -0.68
C TYR A 581 -7.00 26.16 -0.45
N LEU A 582 -6.01 26.90 0.03
CA LEU A 582 -6.15 28.35 0.28
C LEU A 582 -6.43 29.11 -1.03
N ASP A 583 -5.80 28.70 -2.13
CA ASP A 583 -6.05 29.24 -3.47
C ASP A 583 -7.50 29.03 -3.94
N TYR A 584 -8.05 27.82 -3.70
CA TYR A 584 -9.47 27.54 -3.97
C TYR A 584 -10.41 28.32 -3.04
N TYR A 585 -10.15 28.34 -1.74
CA TYR A 585 -11.00 29.10 -0.82
C TYR A 585 -10.99 30.61 -1.16
N ALA A 586 -9.83 31.15 -1.51
CA ALA A 586 -9.72 32.54 -1.92
C ALA A 586 -10.49 32.84 -3.22
N SER A 587 -10.57 31.90 -4.19
CA SER A 587 -11.38 32.09 -5.41
C SER A 587 -12.89 32.18 -5.13
N THR A 588 -13.33 31.67 -3.98
CA THR A 588 -14.73 31.78 -3.50
C THR A 588 -14.92 32.83 -2.41
N GLY A 589 -13.95 33.75 -2.23
CA GLY A 589 -14.01 34.86 -1.28
C GLY A 589 -13.72 34.48 0.19
N ARG A 590 -13.33 33.24 0.46
CA ARG A 590 -13.09 32.72 1.82
C ARG A 590 -11.59 32.71 2.16
N THR A 591 -11.13 33.60 3.00
CA THR A 591 -9.70 33.79 3.31
C THR A 591 -9.27 33.24 4.68
N ASN A 592 -10.21 32.92 5.57
CA ASN A 592 -9.93 32.53 6.97
C ASN A 592 -10.12 31.02 7.22
N VAL A 593 -10.12 30.17 6.19
CA VAL A 593 -10.29 28.72 6.34
C VAL A 593 -8.97 28.08 6.72
N LYS A 594 -8.99 27.18 7.68
CA LYS A 594 -7.83 26.41 8.15
C LYS A 594 -8.19 24.94 8.15
N ALA A 595 -7.17 24.09 7.90
CA ALA A 595 -7.30 22.67 8.11
C ALA A 595 -7.50 22.34 9.59
N LEU A 596 -8.31 21.32 9.88
CA LEU A 596 -8.38 20.71 11.20
C LEU A 596 -7.48 19.47 11.27
N ASP A 597 -6.99 19.15 12.44
CA ASP A 597 -5.97 18.11 12.62
C ASP A 597 -6.56 16.69 12.58
N SER A 598 -7.85 16.53 12.91
CA SER A 598 -8.47 15.20 12.98
C SER A 598 -9.90 15.15 12.43
N ILE A 599 -10.34 13.94 12.08
CA ILE A 599 -11.74 13.68 11.72
C ILE A 599 -12.66 13.95 12.91
N GLN A 600 -12.22 13.66 14.14
CA GLN A 600 -12.99 13.86 15.37
C GLN A 600 -13.25 15.34 15.62
N ASP A 601 -12.28 16.20 15.39
CA ASP A 601 -12.43 17.65 15.50
C ASP A 601 -13.35 18.18 14.40
N ALA A 602 -13.19 17.68 13.18
CA ALA A 602 -14.05 18.03 12.04
C ALA A 602 -15.53 17.63 12.26
N MET A 603 -15.80 16.51 12.93
CA MET A 603 -17.18 16.09 13.26
C MET A 603 -17.88 17.01 14.26
N LYS A 604 -17.13 17.82 15.01
CA LYS A 604 -17.65 18.76 16.03
C LYS A 604 -17.64 20.21 15.55
N ALA A 605 -16.90 20.52 14.50
CA ALA A 605 -16.71 21.88 14.02
C ALA A 605 -17.85 22.32 13.11
N ASN A 606 -18.04 23.64 13.01
CA ASN A 606 -18.92 24.23 12.00
C ASN A 606 -18.19 24.30 10.65
N ALA A 607 -18.84 23.81 9.59
CA ALA A 607 -18.30 23.93 8.26
C ALA A 607 -18.29 25.39 7.77
N PRO A 608 -17.33 25.78 6.92
CA PRO A 608 -17.39 27.04 6.20
C PRO A 608 -18.68 27.15 5.37
N GLU A 609 -19.10 28.39 5.10
CA GLU A 609 -20.24 28.66 4.22
C GLU A 609 -20.03 28.04 2.83
N VAL A 610 -21.08 27.43 2.30
CA VAL A 610 -21.03 26.80 0.96
C VAL A 610 -21.11 27.91 -0.10
N PRO A 611 -20.15 27.99 -1.02
CA PRO A 611 -20.17 29.02 -2.06
C PRO A 611 -21.27 28.75 -3.09
N THR A 612 -21.73 29.82 -3.73
CA THR A 612 -22.64 29.77 -4.87
C THR A 612 -21.84 29.87 -6.16
N PHE A 613 -22.13 28.98 -7.14
CA PHE A 613 -21.47 28.97 -8.45
C PHE A 613 -22.43 29.38 -9.55
N ASP A 614 -22.03 30.35 -10.39
CA ASP A 614 -22.68 30.65 -11.67
C ASP A 614 -22.09 29.76 -12.77
N PHE A 615 -22.63 28.55 -12.88
CA PHE A 615 -22.10 27.55 -13.81
C PHE A 615 -22.14 27.97 -15.27
N GLU A 616 -23.15 28.74 -15.68
CA GLU A 616 -23.27 29.24 -17.07
C GLU A 616 -22.14 30.24 -17.38
N LYS A 617 -21.88 31.15 -16.47
CA LYS A 617 -20.77 32.09 -16.59
C LYS A 617 -19.42 31.38 -16.66
N LEU A 618 -19.22 30.38 -15.82
CA LEU A 618 -17.98 29.59 -15.81
C LEU A 618 -17.81 28.80 -17.12
N LEU A 619 -18.87 28.21 -17.66
CA LEU A 619 -18.84 27.50 -18.95
C LEU A 619 -18.50 28.41 -20.13
N GLN A 620 -18.91 29.71 -20.12
CA GLN A 620 -18.56 30.68 -21.14
C GLN A 620 -17.06 30.97 -21.25
N THR A 621 -16.29 30.62 -20.20
CA THR A 621 -14.82 30.76 -20.24
C THR A 621 -14.13 29.61 -20.98
N PHE A 622 -14.86 28.59 -21.44
CA PHE A 622 -14.24 27.42 -22.09
C PHE A 622 -13.54 27.82 -23.38
N PRO A 623 -12.23 27.56 -23.55
CA PRO A 623 -11.43 28.08 -24.68
C PRO A 623 -11.57 27.15 -25.90
N GLU A 624 -12.78 27.06 -26.46
CA GLU A 624 -13.11 26.11 -27.53
C GLU A 624 -12.23 26.32 -28.78
N LYS A 625 -11.97 27.60 -29.16
CA LYS A 625 -11.14 27.93 -30.32
C LYS A 625 -9.72 27.45 -30.14
N GLU A 626 -9.11 27.78 -29.01
CA GLU A 626 -7.72 27.46 -28.70
C GLU A 626 -7.50 25.94 -28.53
N ILE A 627 -8.51 25.21 -28.01
CA ILE A 627 -8.52 23.75 -27.93
C ILE A 627 -8.58 23.11 -29.32
N LYS A 628 -9.40 23.64 -30.25
CA LYS A 628 -9.43 23.20 -31.66
C LYS A 628 -8.10 23.43 -32.37
N GLU A 629 -7.48 24.58 -32.14
CA GLU A 629 -6.16 24.91 -32.67
C GLU A 629 -5.07 23.99 -32.08
N LEU A 630 -5.11 23.76 -30.78
CA LEU A 630 -4.21 22.81 -30.08
C LEU A 630 -4.33 21.41 -30.66
N GLN A 631 -5.54 20.92 -30.86
CA GLN A 631 -5.80 19.59 -31.42
C GLN A 631 -5.25 19.49 -32.85
N THR A 632 -5.46 20.50 -33.67
CA THR A 632 -4.96 20.55 -35.07
C THR A 632 -3.43 20.57 -35.11
N ARG A 633 -2.78 21.37 -34.27
CA ARG A 633 -1.31 21.45 -34.15
C ARG A 633 -0.70 20.10 -33.68
N SER A 634 -1.38 19.39 -32.83
CA SER A 634 -0.88 18.13 -32.26
C SER A 634 -0.88 16.96 -33.25
N GLN A 635 -1.77 16.96 -34.24
CA GLN A 635 -1.82 15.90 -35.26
C GLN A 635 -0.59 15.86 -36.19
N GLY A 636 0.14 17.00 -36.35
CA GLY A 636 1.31 17.10 -37.22
C GLY A 636 2.65 16.62 -36.60
N LYS A 637 2.78 16.57 -35.28
CA LYS A 637 4.07 16.47 -34.58
C LYS A 637 4.46 15.06 -34.04
N PHE A 638 3.61 14.04 -34.18
CA PHE A 638 3.84 12.74 -33.52
C PHE A 638 4.03 11.53 -34.42
N LYS A 639 4.43 11.71 -35.67
CA LYS A 639 5.01 10.60 -36.46
C LYS A 639 6.38 10.29 -35.86
N GLY A 640 6.53 9.08 -35.27
CA GLY A 640 7.84 8.55 -34.89
C GLY A 640 8.14 8.35 -33.39
N VAL A 641 7.18 8.57 -32.46
CA VAL A 641 7.44 8.26 -31.04
C VAL A 641 7.57 6.75 -30.83
N LEU A 642 8.72 6.31 -30.34
CA LEU A 642 9.05 4.92 -30.09
C LEU A 642 8.78 4.51 -28.63
N PHE A 643 8.86 5.45 -27.70
CA PHE A 643 8.75 5.22 -26.28
C PHE A 643 8.45 6.50 -25.51
N THR A 644 7.57 6.40 -24.50
CA THR A 644 7.37 7.44 -23.47
C THR A 644 7.40 6.82 -22.09
N ALA A 645 8.20 7.35 -21.17
CA ALA A 645 8.38 6.79 -19.85
C ALA A 645 7.10 6.73 -18.99
N PRO A 646 6.19 7.72 -18.99
CA PRO A 646 4.98 7.65 -18.17
C PRO A 646 4.11 6.42 -18.46
N ASN A 647 4.06 6.00 -19.72
CA ASN A 647 3.26 4.85 -20.14
C ASN A 647 4.07 3.55 -20.21
N PHE A 648 5.40 3.61 -20.04
CA PHE A 648 6.34 2.50 -20.22
C PHE A 648 6.06 1.65 -21.47
N ASN A 649 5.51 2.28 -22.49
CA ASN A 649 5.26 1.62 -23.76
C ASN A 649 6.62 1.31 -24.41
N THR A 650 6.93 0.03 -24.60
CA THR A 650 8.21 -0.45 -25.09
C THR A 650 8.17 -0.84 -26.57
N SER A 651 7.05 -0.62 -27.22
CA SER A 651 6.92 -0.89 -28.65
C SER A 651 5.81 -0.05 -29.27
N ASN A 652 5.96 0.27 -30.54
CA ASN A 652 4.93 0.80 -31.42
C ASN A 652 4.75 -0.11 -32.63
N GLU A 653 3.99 0.34 -33.65
CA GLU A 653 3.81 -0.44 -34.89
C GLU A 653 5.11 -0.65 -35.67
N THR A 654 6.11 0.18 -35.45
CA THR A 654 7.36 0.25 -36.23
C THR A 654 8.52 -0.42 -35.51
N PHE A 655 8.63 -0.32 -34.17
CA PHE A 655 9.75 -0.85 -33.38
C PHE A 655 9.34 -1.53 -32.07
N ALA A 656 10.15 -2.51 -31.67
CA ALA A 656 10.22 -3.01 -30.31
C ALA A 656 11.43 -2.41 -29.58
N VAL A 657 11.27 -2.01 -28.31
CA VAL A 657 12.35 -1.53 -27.44
C VAL A 657 12.65 -2.58 -26.39
N ASN A 658 13.82 -3.19 -26.45
CA ASN A 658 14.28 -4.23 -25.53
C ASN A 658 15.30 -3.66 -24.55
N TRP A 659 14.95 -3.59 -23.25
CA TRP A 659 15.79 -3.06 -22.19
C TRP A 659 16.68 -4.14 -21.60
N SER A 660 17.98 -3.85 -21.43
CA SER A 660 18.90 -4.76 -20.76
C SER A 660 18.61 -4.87 -19.25
N ASN A 661 19.15 -5.91 -18.61
CA ASN A 661 19.01 -6.13 -17.15
C ASN A 661 19.62 -5.02 -16.29
N SER A 662 20.52 -4.20 -16.86
CA SER A 662 21.08 -3.02 -16.21
C SER A 662 20.12 -1.81 -16.21
N MET A 663 18.94 -1.92 -16.84
CA MET A 663 17.93 -0.88 -16.91
C MET A 663 16.74 -1.21 -15.99
N VAL A 664 16.22 -0.22 -15.28
CA VAL A 664 15.07 -0.38 -14.38
C VAL A 664 14.03 0.72 -14.60
N LYS A 665 12.78 0.32 -14.74
CA LYS A 665 11.64 1.24 -14.84
C LYS A 665 11.30 1.79 -13.46
N ALA A 666 11.40 3.12 -13.28
CA ALA A 666 11.02 3.77 -12.02
C ALA A 666 10.57 5.22 -12.25
N GLY A 667 9.38 5.56 -11.75
CA GLY A 667 8.80 6.88 -11.90
C GLY A 667 8.55 7.25 -13.37
N ASP A 668 9.11 8.37 -13.79
CA ASP A 668 8.94 8.97 -15.12
C ASP A 668 10.09 8.65 -16.11
N ALA A 669 10.91 7.64 -15.81
CA ALA A 669 12.02 7.24 -16.66
C ALA A 669 12.38 5.76 -16.52
N VAL A 670 13.10 5.22 -17.52
CA VAL A 670 13.84 3.95 -17.42
C VAL A 670 15.28 4.27 -17.04
N TRP A 671 15.70 3.85 -15.85
CA TRP A 671 16.96 4.23 -15.24
C TRP A 671 18.08 3.20 -15.43
N VAL A 672 19.28 3.68 -15.69
CA VAL A 672 20.48 2.87 -15.67
C VAL A 672 20.89 2.56 -14.24
N LYS A 673 20.96 1.28 -13.89
CA LYS A 673 21.57 0.82 -12.63
C LYS A 673 23.08 0.84 -12.78
N GLY A 674 23.78 1.54 -11.89
CA GLY A 674 25.22 1.70 -11.99
C GLY A 674 25.63 2.73 -13.05
N LEU A 675 26.83 2.58 -13.60
CA LEU A 675 27.45 3.54 -14.52
C LEU A 675 27.16 3.28 -15.99
N SER A 676 26.62 2.11 -16.34
CA SER A 676 26.34 1.78 -17.73
C SER A 676 25.08 0.92 -17.89
N GLY A 677 24.39 1.12 -18.99
CA GLY A 677 23.22 0.36 -19.39
C GLY A 677 23.00 0.41 -20.90
N SER A 678 22.14 -0.45 -21.41
CA SER A 678 21.81 -0.47 -22.84
C SER A 678 20.38 -0.88 -23.11
N PHE A 679 19.89 -0.53 -24.29
CA PHE A 679 18.66 -1.04 -24.86
C PHE A 679 18.78 -1.21 -26.37
N THR A 680 18.01 -2.12 -26.94
CA THR A 680 18.03 -2.41 -28.36
C THR A 680 16.70 -2.03 -29.00
N LEU A 681 16.76 -1.32 -30.12
CA LEU A 681 15.63 -1.03 -30.99
C LEU A 681 15.59 -2.07 -32.10
N GLN A 682 14.50 -2.86 -32.16
CA GLN A 682 14.30 -3.84 -33.24
C GLN A 682 13.17 -3.41 -34.15
N PRO A 683 13.39 -3.24 -35.46
CA PRO A 683 12.35 -2.88 -36.41
C PRO A 683 11.35 -4.04 -36.57
N LYS A 684 10.07 -3.69 -36.59
CA LYS A 684 8.97 -4.62 -36.87
C LYS A 684 8.59 -4.67 -38.37
N LYS A 685 8.96 -3.61 -39.11
CA LYS A 685 8.75 -3.48 -40.55
C LYS A 685 10.03 -2.94 -41.20
N LEU A 686 10.43 -3.52 -42.30
CA LEU A 686 11.69 -3.22 -43.00
C LEU A 686 11.69 -1.90 -43.79
N ASP A 687 10.55 -1.24 -43.97
CA ASP A 687 10.39 -0.04 -44.84
C ASP A 687 10.53 1.30 -44.14
N THR A 688 10.99 1.30 -42.90
CA THR A 688 11.07 2.54 -42.09
C THR A 688 12.38 3.29 -42.36
N LYS A 689 12.27 4.47 -42.96
CA LYS A 689 13.38 5.41 -43.19
C LYS A 689 13.39 6.47 -42.11
N PHE A 690 14.48 6.54 -41.33
CA PHE A 690 14.74 7.62 -40.38
C PHE A 690 16.12 8.21 -40.63
N ALA A 691 16.26 9.51 -40.31
CA ALA A 691 17.54 10.20 -40.36
C ALA A 691 18.22 10.24 -38.99
N SER A 692 17.46 10.19 -37.90
CA SER A 692 18.00 10.26 -36.53
C SER A 692 17.08 9.63 -35.48
N ILE A 693 17.66 9.28 -34.32
CA ILE A 693 16.92 8.95 -33.10
C ILE A 693 17.19 10.06 -32.06
N LYS A 694 16.11 10.62 -31.52
CA LYS A 694 16.16 11.56 -30.41
C LYS A 694 15.86 10.85 -29.10
N ILE A 695 16.71 11.05 -28.11
CA ILE A 695 16.63 10.45 -26.78
C ILE A 695 16.55 11.56 -25.76
N MET A 696 15.42 11.66 -25.03
CA MET A 696 15.32 12.56 -23.90
C MET A 696 15.88 11.85 -22.66
N LEU A 697 16.96 12.39 -22.12
CA LEU A 697 17.67 11.87 -20.96
C LEU A 697 17.39 12.75 -19.73
N LYS A 698 17.28 12.11 -18.56
CA LYS A 698 17.07 12.77 -17.27
C LYS A 698 18.22 12.44 -16.33
N ARG A 699 18.78 13.50 -15.71
CA ARG A 699 19.85 13.33 -14.69
C ARG A 699 19.32 12.70 -13.41
N CYS A 700 20.18 12.03 -12.64
CA CYS A 700 19.86 11.57 -11.28
C CYS A 700 19.70 12.74 -10.30
N ASP A 701 19.13 12.48 -9.11
CA ASP A 701 18.94 13.52 -8.09
C ASP A 701 20.29 14.02 -7.56
N THR A 702 20.38 15.33 -7.36
CA THR A 702 21.64 16.06 -7.20
C THR A 702 22.05 16.29 -5.76
N ARG A 703 21.23 15.92 -4.78
CA ARG A 703 21.55 16.21 -3.37
C ARG A 703 22.83 15.54 -2.87
N LEU A 704 23.22 14.43 -3.51
CA LEU A 704 24.40 13.64 -3.14
C LEU A 704 25.34 13.35 -4.33
N SER A 705 25.09 13.91 -5.52
CA SER A 705 25.91 13.65 -6.71
C SER A 705 26.73 14.87 -7.09
N PRO A 706 28.04 14.72 -7.34
CA PRO A 706 28.88 15.82 -7.78
C PRO A 706 28.52 16.29 -9.20
N PHE A 707 28.71 17.58 -9.48
CA PHE A 707 28.64 18.17 -10.81
C PHE A 707 30.04 18.38 -11.39
N PRO A 708 30.16 18.37 -12.74
CA PRO A 708 29.12 18.08 -13.73
C PRO A 708 28.77 16.60 -13.83
N GLN A 709 27.49 16.29 -14.08
CA GLN A 709 27.07 14.93 -14.43
C GLN A 709 27.20 14.75 -15.95
N THR A 710 28.01 13.78 -16.37
CA THR A 710 28.30 13.53 -17.78
C THR A 710 27.81 12.14 -18.17
N VAL A 711 27.10 12.05 -19.27
CA VAL A 711 26.63 10.78 -19.88
C VAL A 711 27.06 10.74 -21.34
N THR A 712 27.71 9.67 -21.73
CA THR A 712 28.02 9.36 -23.12
C THR A 712 26.99 8.36 -23.64
N VAL A 713 26.40 8.65 -24.78
CA VAL A 713 25.46 7.81 -25.51
C VAL A 713 26.16 7.33 -26.77
N THR A 714 26.26 6.03 -26.95
CA THR A 714 26.84 5.42 -28.15
C THR A 714 25.90 4.40 -28.77
N THR A 715 25.92 4.28 -30.08
CA THR A 715 25.18 3.23 -30.80
C THR A 715 26.11 2.10 -31.21
N SER A 716 25.56 0.91 -31.45
CA SER A 716 26.32 -0.22 -32.04
C SER A 716 26.87 0.10 -33.46
N ALA A 717 26.34 1.15 -34.09
CA ALA A 717 26.81 1.64 -35.40
C ALA A 717 27.92 2.70 -35.31
N GLY A 718 28.41 3.01 -34.08
CA GLY A 718 29.50 3.96 -33.87
C GLY A 718 29.12 5.40 -33.71
N SER A 719 27.84 5.80 -33.82
CA SER A 719 27.39 7.16 -33.53
C SER A 719 27.53 7.43 -32.02
N GLN A 720 28.04 8.63 -31.67
CA GLN A 720 28.28 9.00 -30.28
C GLN A 720 27.81 10.45 -30.01
N ALA A 721 27.25 10.66 -28.82
CA ALA A 721 26.95 11.99 -28.28
C ALA A 721 27.21 12.02 -26.78
N THR A 722 27.50 13.22 -26.23
CA THR A 722 27.75 13.41 -24.82
C THR A 722 26.84 14.51 -24.26
N VAL A 723 26.20 14.21 -23.14
CA VAL A 723 25.34 15.14 -22.39
C VAL A 723 26.02 15.48 -21.07
N VAL A 724 26.05 16.77 -20.77
CA VAL A 724 26.63 17.30 -19.52
C VAL A 724 25.56 18.13 -18.82
N TRP A 725 25.30 17.84 -17.54
CA TRP A 725 24.50 18.70 -16.66
C TRP A 725 25.41 19.38 -15.64
N ASN A 726 25.34 20.70 -15.63
CA ASN A 726 25.90 21.53 -14.58
C ASN A 726 24.90 21.69 -13.42
N LYS A 727 25.31 22.33 -12.32
CA LYS A 727 24.50 22.43 -11.10
C LYS A 727 23.09 23.05 -11.37
N ASN A 728 23.01 24.01 -12.26
CA ASN A 728 21.78 24.77 -12.55
C ASN A 728 21.06 24.30 -13.81
N ASP A 729 21.51 23.25 -14.48
CA ASP A 729 20.87 22.78 -15.71
C ASP A 729 19.55 22.10 -15.45
N LEU A 730 18.66 22.15 -16.44
CA LEU A 730 17.37 21.44 -16.46
C LEU A 730 17.58 19.93 -16.20
N ARG A 731 16.58 19.30 -15.58
CA ARG A 731 16.64 17.87 -15.25
C ARG A 731 16.71 16.96 -16.46
N SER A 732 16.16 17.37 -17.61
CA SER A 732 16.12 16.59 -18.85
C SER A 732 16.84 17.33 -19.98
N LYS A 733 17.58 16.58 -20.79
CA LYS A 733 18.25 17.05 -22.01
C LYS A 733 18.03 16.07 -23.14
N GLU A 734 17.88 16.57 -24.36
CA GLU A 734 17.73 15.76 -25.56
C GLU A 734 19.06 15.49 -26.24
N VAL A 735 19.19 14.27 -26.77
CA VAL A 735 20.33 13.85 -27.61
C VAL A 735 19.79 13.37 -28.93
N SER A 736 20.33 13.87 -30.04
CA SER A 736 20.05 13.38 -31.39
C SER A 736 21.23 12.53 -31.90
N LEU A 737 20.94 11.33 -32.36
CA LEU A 737 21.93 10.39 -32.93
C LEU A 737 21.57 10.14 -34.38
N PRO A 738 22.42 10.50 -35.36
CA PRO A 738 22.20 10.17 -36.78
C PRO A 738 22.27 8.66 -37.00
N ILE A 739 21.39 8.12 -37.85
CA ILE A 739 21.28 6.70 -38.14
C ILE A 739 21.01 6.51 -39.63
N SER A 740 21.71 5.53 -40.23
CA SER A 740 21.41 5.09 -41.61
C SER A 740 20.42 3.91 -41.65
N ALA A 741 19.63 3.83 -42.71
CA ALA A 741 18.63 2.78 -42.87
C ALA A 741 19.24 1.34 -42.90
N GLU A 742 20.49 1.21 -43.29
CA GLU A 742 21.21 -0.11 -43.30
C GLU A 742 21.49 -0.63 -41.89
N VAL A 743 21.78 0.27 -40.95
CA VAL A 743 22.12 -0.07 -39.57
C VAL A 743 20.91 -0.59 -38.81
N LEU A 744 19.70 -0.24 -39.24
CA LEU A 744 18.47 -0.64 -38.54
C LEU A 744 18.00 -2.05 -38.88
N LYS A 745 18.48 -2.69 -39.97
CA LYS A 745 18.02 -4.04 -40.41
C LYS A 745 18.24 -5.10 -39.36
N ASP A 746 19.36 -5.04 -38.65
CA ASP A 746 19.75 -6.03 -37.64
C ASP A 746 19.45 -5.64 -36.19
N GLY A 747 18.77 -4.51 -36.01
CA GLY A 747 18.54 -3.91 -34.71
C GLY A 747 19.69 -2.99 -34.26
N LEU A 748 19.34 -1.87 -33.60
CA LEU A 748 20.28 -0.88 -33.12
C LEU A 748 20.38 -0.93 -31.61
N THR A 749 21.55 -1.26 -31.07
CA THR A 749 21.81 -1.18 -29.64
C THR A 749 22.35 0.20 -29.27
N ILE A 750 21.75 0.80 -28.24
CA ILE A 750 22.13 2.09 -27.67
C ILE A 750 22.71 1.85 -26.28
N HIS A 751 23.94 2.27 -26.09
CA HIS A 751 24.65 2.19 -24.82
C HIS A 751 24.70 3.55 -24.13
N LEU A 752 24.41 3.58 -22.84
CA LEU A 752 24.48 4.74 -21.99
C LEU A 752 25.62 4.52 -20.97
N LYS A 753 26.59 5.41 -20.90
CA LYS A 753 27.69 5.35 -19.95
C LYS A 753 27.82 6.67 -19.22
N ALA A 754 27.63 6.66 -17.91
CA ALA A 754 27.76 7.80 -17.04
C ALA A 754 29.08 7.82 -16.29
N LYS A 755 29.56 9.02 -15.90
CA LYS A 755 30.74 9.19 -15.05
C LYS A 755 30.42 9.24 -13.57
N THR A 756 29.18 9.53 -13.20
CA THR A 756 28.74 9.74 -11.81
C THR A 756 27.48 8.94 -11.48
N LEU A 757 27.42 8.45 -10.24
CA LEU A 757 26.27 7.79 -9.65
C LEU A 757 25.63 8.68 -8.61
N GLY A 758 24.31 8.62 -8.47
CA GLY A 758 23.58 9.30 -7.40
C GLY A 758 22.32 8.53 -7.02
N PRO A 759 21.83 8.70 -5.78
CA PRO A 759 20.55 8.15 -5.41
C PRO A 759 19.45 8.82 -6.21
N GLN A 760 18.52 8.02 -6.70
CA GLN A 760 17.25 8.50 -7.19
C GLN A 760 16.30 8.69 -6.02
N ASN A 761 16.09 9.93 -5.63
CA ASN A 761 14.99 10.28 -4.74
C ASN A 761 13.67 10.26 -5.51
N ASN A 762 13.19 9.09 -5.84
CA ASN A 762 11.79 8.90 -6.12
C ASN A 762 11.17 8.21 -4.91
N TRP A 763 10.18 8.84 -4.28
CA TRP A 763 9.43 8.37 -3.12
C TRP A 763 8.89 6.93 -3.28
N LEU A 764 8.86 6.42 -4.50
CA LEU A 764 8.25 5.15 -4.87
C LEU A 764 9.21 3.95 -4.86
N LYS A 765 10.46 4.14 -5.19
CA LYS A 765 11.57 3.16 -5.04
C LYS A 765 12.87 3.89 -5.30
N PRO A 766 13.69 4.13 -4.31
CA PRO A 766 15.05 4.56 -4.58
C PRO A 766 15.68 3.48 -5.45
N VAL A 767 16.16 3.86 -6.63
CA VAL A 767 17.15 3.06 -7.35
C VAL A 767 18.48 3.48 -6.76
N PRO A 768 19.02 2.74 -5.78
CA PRO A 768 20.32 3.09 -5.24
C PRO A 768 21.30 3.04 -6.40
N PHE A 769 22.09 4.08 -6.54
CA PHE A 769 23.14 4.16 -7.57
C PHE A 769 22.65 4.16 -9.03
N ALA A 770 21.59 4.91 -9.34
CA ALA A 770 21.22 5.22 -10.72
C ALA A 770 22.10 6.36 -11.28
N SER A 771 22.39 6.32 -12.58
CA SER A 771 23.20 7.35 -13.23
C SER A 771 22.39 8.25 -14.17
N VAL A 772 21.55 7.69 -15.02
CA VAL A 772 20.76 8.43 -16.00
C VAL A 772 19.45 7.70 -16.28
N GLY A 773 18.39 8.45 -16.56
CA GLY A 773 17.08 7.91 -16.96
C GLY A 773 16.73 8.28 -18.39
N VAL A 774 16.15 7.34 -19.14
CA VAL A 774 15.55 7.57 -20.47
C VAL A 774 14.09 7.90 -20.28
N VAL A 775 13.66 9.09 -20.72
CA VAL A 775 12.30 9.60 -20.60
C VAL A 775 11.50 9.35 -21.87
N THR A 776 12.07 9.67 -23.02
CA THR A 776 11.41 9.55 -24.34
C THR A 776 12.41 9.08 -25.39
N LEU A 777 11.93 8.30 -26.35
CA LEU A 777 12.65 7.91 -27.57
C LEU A 777 11.78 8.30 -28.76
N ARG A 778 12.38 8.91 -29.78
CA ARG A 778 11.73 9.30 -31.02
C ARG A 778 12.60 8.97 -32.22
N SER A 779 11.97 8.70 -33.35
CA SER A 779 12.60 8.63 -34.66
C SER A 779 12.25 9.88 -35.47
N GLU A 780 13.22 10.46 -36.15
CA GLU A 780 13.03 11.55 -37.12
C GLU A 780 13.51 11.18 -38.50
#